data_c99fd94472276f1b6c8708028fd2788d
#
_entry.id   c99fd94472276f1b6c8708028fd2788d
#
_cell.length_a   1.000
_cell.length_b   1.000
_cell.length_c   1.000
_cell.angle_alpha   90.00
_cell.angle_beta   90.00
_cell.angle_gamma   90.00
#
_symmetry.space_group_name_H-M   'P 1'
#
loop_
_entity.id
_entity.type
_entity.pdbx_description
1 polymer ?
#
loop_
_entity_poly.entity_id
_entity_poly.type
_entity_poly.pdbx_seq_one_letter_code
_entity_poly.pdbx_strand_id
1 'polypeptide(L)'
;MADAGRGRGRLTLVSGEAGIGKTALIDSFAASLARPGAVLWGGCDAVTPARPFAPVVDMANEVGGDLRDALREGDQHRTSDAFLALLRRPAPVRVVVFEDVQWADEATLDLLRVVGRRLRTFPVLVIATYREDEVDAGHPLRLALGDLPANAVTTLRLPPLSPAAVRVLVDGTGIDGDALHAAAGGNPFFVTEVVATGGGSVPTTVRDAVWARSSRLSRPAQQVLRAAAVTGRCDAAMVVAVARSDQTRLDECVARGMLVESGATVAFRHELARQAVLEGLPGAQRVELNRRCLTVLQAKEADIDLPRLAQHAAAAGDADAILEFAPAAARRASSLGAHREAEAFYRTALPHIDRLDAASRARLLEDHARECILTADVASAITSQQRALEDRQAVGDVAGEGACMRALAHIWWCAGEGDRARDLAAQSVKLLESAPPGAERAQAYATLAQLMMVGGHDHRSAIALGRRAVELGGELGDEQTVVHALNTIGTAEVCMGDESGWMKLEESLQRARTAGLDDDVGRALVNLLAEARHTRRYELGQRHLADAMEYTLDHDLDFLRRFVLAYQAELRLEQGDWDDAARSALESLAPGGSGANTARVQALTVLGRLRARRGDPDPWAFLDDALELALPQNDLLVVCPLWATRAEAAWLEHDNLKAAAEAGAGLAVVFQHPSAWWRGELAFWSWKATGVNQSLEGCAAPYALHMEGRVAEAAAGWRAMGCRYQEAMALADSDDEDEQREALAIFHSLGARPAAALTASRLRARGARRIPRGPRQPTRANPSGLTPRELEVLTLLAEGLRNAEIAQRLVVSPKTVDHYVSSVLAKLGVPNRQAAARHAAGLGLQHGESGGPN
;
A
#
# COMPACT_ATOMS: atom_id res chain seq x y z
N MET A 1 1.01 15.36 -24.04
CA MET A 1 1.26 14.82 -25.41
C MET A 1 2.73 14.87 -25.82
N ALA A 2 3.45 16.00 -25.71
CA ALA A 2 4.86 16.09 -26.14
C ALA A 2 5.78 15.07 -25.42
N ASP A 3 5.60 14.86 -24.12
CA ASP A 3 6.37 13.87 -23.35
C ASP A 3 6.00 12.43 -23.72
N ALA A 4 4.71 12.14 -23.89
CA ALA A 4 4.25 10.84 -24.36
C ALA A 4 4.81 10.50 -25.76
N GLY A 5 4.88 11.49 -26.65
CA GLY A 5 5.52 11.36 -27.96
C GLY A 5 7.03 11.05 -27.91
N ARG A 6 7.69 11.33 -26.78
CA ARG A 6 9.10 11.01 -26.50
C ARG A 6 9.27 9.69 -25.72
N GLY A 7 8.21 8.90 -25.56
CA GLY A 7 8.21 7.67 -24.78
C GLY A 7 8.13 7.86 -23.27
N ARG A 8 7.73 9.06 -22.79
CA ARG A 8 7.59 9.39 -21.37
C ARG A 8 6.13 9.66 -21.05
N GLY A 9 5.45 8.68 -20.47
CA GLY A 9 4.06 8.85 -20.07
C GLY A 9 3.85 9.89 -18.98
N ARG A 10 2.64 10.42 -18.94
CA ARG A 10 2.18 11.39 -17.93
C ARG A 10 0.77 11.07 -17.49
N LEU A 11 0.47 11.30 -16.21
CA LEU A 11 -0.88 11.30 -15.66
C LEU A 11 -1.33 12.74 -15.45
N THR A 12 -2.50 13.09 -15.99
CA THR A 12 -3.15 14.37 -15.76
C THR A 12 -4.44 14.15 -15.00
N LEU A 13 -4.51 14.68 -13.79
CA LEU A 13 -5.71 14.70 -12.97
C LEU A 13 -6.51 15.96 -13.30
N VAL A 14 -7.76 15.79 -13.73
CA VAL A 14 -8.66 16.92 -14.03
C VAL A 14 -9.73 16.95 -12.95
N SER A 15 -9.68 17.95 -12.08
CA SER A 15 -10.57 18.06 -10.94
C SER A 15 -11.49 19.29 -11.04
N GLY A 16 -12.59 19.26 -10.29
CA GLY A 16 -13.55 20.36 -10.18
C GLY A 16 -14.96 19.86 -9.88
N GLU A 17 -15.87 20.78 -9.58
CA GLU A 17 -17.24 20.49 -9.20
C GLU A 17 -18.04 19.72 -10.25
N ALA A 18 -19.17 19.14 -9.84
CA ALA A 18 -20.11 18.52 -10.74
C ALA A 18 -20.65 19.54 -11.77
N GLY A 19 -20.65 19.17 -13.06
CA GLY A 19 -21.15 20.05 -14.13
C GLY A 19 -20.19 21.15 -14.59
N ILE A 20 -18.94 21.22 -14.05
CA ILE A 20 -17.95 22.25 -14.40
C ILE A 20 -17.35 22.11 -15.79
N GLY A 21 -17.65 21.04 -16.52
CA GLY A 21 -17.22 20.83 -17.89
C GLY A 21 -15.97 19.99 -18.07
N LYS A 22 -15.61 19.11 -17.11
CA LYS A 22 -14.46 18.18 -17.20
C LYS A 22 -14.51 17.34 -18.47
N THR A 23 -15.61 16.62 -18.67
CA THR A 23 -15.84 15.77 -19.86
C THR A 23 -15.79 16.60 -21.14
N ALA A 24 -16.43 17.77 -21.18
CA ALA A 24 -16.44 18.62 -22.37
C ALA A 24 -15.02 19.13 -22.76
N LEU A 25 -14.18 19.40 -21.78
CA LEU A 25 -12.78 19.77 -22.01
C LEU A 25 -12.01 18.60 -22.64
N ILE A 26 -12.20 17.40 -22.12
CA ILE A 26 -11.49 16.20 -22.59
C ILE A 26 -12.00 15.79 -23.95
N ASP A 27 -13.31 15.87 -24.22
CA ASP A 27 -13.92 15.64 -25.54
C ASP A 27 -13.35 16.61 -26.58
N SER A 28 -13.26 17.89 -26.25
CA SER A 28 -12.66 18.90 -27.14
C SER A 28 -11.18 18.61 -27.40
N PHE A 29 -10.45 18.18 -26.37
CA PHE A 29 -9.06 17.77 -26.54
C PHE A 29 -8.95 16.50 -27.40
N ALA A 30 -9.76 15.49 -27.15
CA ALA A 30 -9.79 14.24 -27.93
C ALA A 30 -10.13 14.49 -29.39
N ALA A 31 -11.09 15.36 -29.66
CA ALA A 31 -11.47 15.77 -31.04
C ALA A 31 -10.33 16.51 -31.77
N SER A 32 -9.41 17.16 -31.03
CA SER A 32 -8.24 17.83 -31.62
C SER A 32 -7.14 16.85 -32.07
N LEU A 33 -7.22 15.58 -31.66
CA LEU A 33 -6.23 14.57 -32.01
C LEU A 33 -6.52 14.03 -33.42
N ALA A 34 -5.55 14.17 -34.32
CA ALA A 34 -5.70 13.94 -35.76
C ALA A 34 -5.91 12.48 -36.21
N ARG A 35 -6.10 11.51 -35.25
CA ARG A 35 -6.21 10.07 -35.59
C ARG A 35 -7.36 9.41 -34.88
N PRO A 36 -8.29 8.75 -35.58
CA PRO A 36 -9.29 7.86 -34.97
C PRO A 36 -8.62 6.73 -34.18
N GLY A 37 -9.16 6.36 -33.01
CA GLY A 37 -8.63 5.30 -32.15
C GLY A 37 -7.38 5.67 -31.33
N ALA A 38 -7.02 6.98 -31.28
CA ALA A 38 -5.91 7.46 -30.46
C ALA A 38 -6.29 7.63 -28.96
N VAL A 39 -7.56 7.55 -28.63
CA VAL A 39 -8.11 7.75 -27.29
C VAL A 39 -8.91 6.54 -26.90
N LEU A 40 -8.58 5.95 -25.75
CA LEU A 40 -9.43 4.96 -25.08
C LEU A 40 -10.13 5.64 -23.92
N TRP A 41 -11.42 5.37 -23.80
CA TRP A 41 -12.27 6.03 -22.82
C TRP A 41 -13.02 5.00 -21.98
N GLY A 42 -12.94 5.12 -20.65
CA GLY A 42 -13.73 4.33 -19.74
C GLY A 42 -14.25 5.18 -18.58
N GLY A 43 -15.49 4.94 -18.19
CA GLY A 43 -16.15 5.67 -17.12
C GLY A 43 -16.40 4.82 -15.87
N CYS A 44 -16.33 5.46 -14.72
CA CYS A 44 -16.80 4.88 -13.47
C CYS A 44 -18.24 5.33 -13.22
N ASP A 45 -19.10 4.42 -12.77
CA ASP A 45 -20.51 4.69 -12.52
C ASP A 45 -20.75 4.98 -11.03
N ALA A 46 -21.63 5.96 -10.72
CA ALA A 46 -22.07 6.26 -9.37
C ALA A 46 -23.03 5.18 -8.81
N VAL A 47 -22.54 3.95 -8.67
CA VAL A 47 -23.33 2.80 -8.22
C VAL A 47 -22.59 2.12 -7.07
N THR A 48 -23.31 1.67 -6.04
CA THR A 48 -22.72 0.98 -4.89
C THR A 48 -23.41 -0.38 -4.72
N PRO A 49 -22.64 -1.49 -4.62
CA PRO A 49 -21.19 -1.60 -4.84
C PRO A 49 -20.77 -1.26 -6.28
N ALA A 50 -19.56 -0.73 -6.47
CA ALA A 50 -19.05 -0.40 -7.80
C ALA A 50 -18.84 -1.67 -8.65
N ARG A 51 -18.84 -1.50 -9.97
CA ARG A 51 -18.55 -2.61 -10.89
C ARG A 51 -17.04 -2.76 -11.05
N PRO A 52 -16.46 -3.94 -10.71
CA PRO A 52 -15.02 -4.16 -10.82
C PRO A 52 -14.50 -3.88 -12.23
N PHE A 53 -13.42 -3.11 -12.33
CA PHE A 53 -12.80 -2.68 -13.58
C PHE A 53 -13.76 -1.99 -14.57
N ALA A 54 -14.81 -1.30 -14.11
CA ALA A 54 -15.81 -0.69 -15.01
C ALA A 54 -15.18 0.09 -16.17
N PRO A 55 -14.23 1.03 -15.99
CA PRO A 55 -13.62 1.76 -17.08
C PRO A 55 -12.75 0.87 -17.99
N VAL A 56 -12.12 -0.16 -17.43
CA VAL A 56 -11.32 -1.11 -18.23
C VAL A 56 -12.20 -2.01 -19.08
N VAL A 57 -13.37 -2.38 -18.60
CA VAL A 57 -14.39 -3.12 -19.38
C VAL A 57 -14.87 -2.30 -20.57
N ASP A 58 -15.12 -1.00 -20.38
CA ASP A 58 -15.49 -0.11 -21.48
C ASP A 58 -14.39 -0.08 -22.56
N MET A 59 -13.14 0.09 -22.14
CA MET A 59 -11.97 0.07 -23.03
C MET A 59 -11.78 -1.29 -23.72
N ALA A 60 -11.95 -2.39 -23.01
CA ALA A 60 -11.84 -3.73 -23.55
C ALA A 60 -12.92 -4.05 -24.58
N ASN A 61 -14.11 -3.48 -24.45
CA ASN A 61 -15.17 -3.59 -25.44
C ASN A 61 -14.81 -2.92 -26.77
N GLU A 62 -13.99 -1.86 -26.72
CA GLU A 62 -13.51 -1.16 -27.90
C GLU A 62 -12.29 -1.87 -28.52
N VAL A 63 -11.32 -2.31 -27.70
CA VAL A 63 -10.05 -2.88 -28.19
C VAL A 63 -10.14 -4.37 -28.50
N GLY A 64 -10.95 -5.13 -27.74
CA GLY A 64 -11.03 -6.60 -27.84
C GLY A 64 -9.75 -7.32 -27.40
N GLY A 65 -9.56 -8.55 -27.89
CA GLY A 65 -8.34 -9.35 -27.71
C GLY A 65 -8.04 -9.72 -26.26
N ASP A 66 -6.74 -9.83 -25.93
CA ASP A 66 -6.23 -10.33 -24.65
C ASP A 66 -6.85 -9.65 -23.42
N LEU A 67 -7.10 -8.32 -23.49
CA LEU A 67 -7.69 -7.58 -22.37
C LEU A 67 -9.13 -8.02 -22.10
N ARG A 68 -9.94 -8.22 -23.14
CA ARG A 68 -11.31 -8.73 -23.00
C ARG A 68 -11.33 -10.16 -22.47
N ASP A 69 -10.40 -10.99 -22.94
CA ASP A 69 -10.31 -12.40 -22.55
C ASP A 69 -9.89 -12.52 -21.08
N ALA A 70 -8.88 -11.76 -20.63
CA ALA A 70 -8.46 -11.70 -19.23
C ALA A 70 -9.58 -11.22 -18.28
N LEU A 71 -10.33 -10.19 -18.68
CA LEU A 71 -11.51 -9.74 -17.93
C LEU A 71 -12.59 -10.83 -17.85
N ARG A 72 -12.82 -11.62 -18.88
CA ARG A 72 -13.80 -12.72 -18.87
C ARG A 72 -13.36 -13.87 -17.97
N GLU A 73 -12.09 -14.21 -17.97
CA GLU A 73 -11.51 -15.22 -17.09
C GLU A 73 -11.59 -14.81 -15.61
N GLY A 74 -11.57 -13.52 -15.33
CA GLY A 74 -11.70 -12.99 -13.96
C GLY A 74 -10.41 -13.05 -13.17
N ASP A 75 -9.30 -12.90 -13.85
CA ASP A 75 -7.97 -12.87 -13.25
C ASP A 75 -7.46 -11.43 -13.21
N GLN A 76 -7.22 -10.92 -11.99
CA GLN A 76 -6.74 -9.55 -11.74
C GLN A 76 -5.38 -9.31 -12.37
N HIS A 77 -4.43 -10.23 -12.16
CA HIS A 77 -3.06 -10.08 -12.66
C HIS A 77 -3.01 -10.10 -14.18
N ARG A 78 -3.69 -11.06 -14.81
CA ARG A 78 -3.81 -11.11 -16.28
C ARG A 78 -4.50 -9.88 -16.85
N THR A 79 -5.51 -9.35 -16.17
CA THR A 79 -6.19 -8.12 -16.60
C THR A 79 -5.25 -6.93 -16.53
N SER A 80 -4.51 -6.77 -15.43
CA SER A 80 -3.52 -5.72 -15.25
C SER A 80 -2.40 -5.83 -16.28
N ASP A 81 -1.84 -7.02 -16.47
CA ASP A 81 -0.78 -7.26 -17.46
C ASP A 81 -1.22 -7.01 -18.90
N ALA A 82 -2.41 -7.46 -19.27
CA ALA A 82 -2.98 -7.20 -20.58
C ALA A 82 -3.20 -5.70 -20.83
N PHE A 83 -3.64 -4.97 -19.80
CA PHE A 83 -3.79 -3.52 -19.87
C PHE A 83 -2.42 -2.82 -19.99
N LEU A 84 -1.43 -3.20 -19.18
CA LEU A 84 -0.07 -2.66 -19.27
C LEU A 84 0.58 -2.97 -20.63
N ALA A 85 0.36 -4.17 -21.17
CA ALA A 85 0.82 -4.54 -22.51
C ALA A 85 0.18 -3.66 -23.59
N LEU A 86 -1.11 -3.31 -23.46
CA LEU A 86 -1.79 -2.37 -24.34
C LEU A 86 -1.14 -0.98 -24.30
N LEU A 87 -0.78 -0.49 -23.11
CA LEU A 87 -0.13 0.82 -22.93
C LEU A 87 1.30 0.87 -23.50
N ARG A 88 1.99 -0.27 -23.58
CA ARG A 88 3.34 -0.38 -24.18
C ARG A 88 3.34 -0.29 -25.70
N ARG A 89 2.22 -0.55 -26.37
CA ARG A 89 2.13 -0.53 -27.84
C ARG A 89 2.38 0.89 -28.37
N PRO A 90 3.27 1.10 -29.33
CA PRO A 90 3.61 2.44 -29.82
C PRO A 90 2.50 3.13 -30.62
N ALA A 91 1.47 2.41 -31.03
CA ALA A 91 0.26 2.90 -31.72
C ALA A 91 -0.84 1.81 -31.69
N PRO A 92 -2.15 2.13 -31.77
CA PRO A 92 -2.74 3.45 -32.00
C PRO A 92 -2.99 4.27 -30.73
N VAL A 93 -2.98 3.66 -29.51
CA VAL A 93 -3.41 4.31 -28.25
C VAL A 93 -2.35 5.26 -27.74
N ARG A 94 -2.69 6.55 -27.62
CA ARG A 94 -1.82 7.57 -27.03
C ARG A 94 -2.43 8.32 -25.86
N VAL A 95 -3.75 8.22 -25.68
CA VAL A 95 -4.49 8.82 -24.58
C VAL A 95 -5.43 7.79 -23.99
N VAL A 96 -5.41 7.65 -22.68
CA VAL A 96 -6.34 6.82 -21.91
C VAL A 96 -7.07 7.70 -20.93
N VAL A 97 -8.38 7.67 -20.94
CA VAL A 97 -9.25 8.49 -20.10
C VAL A 97 -10.00 7.60 -19.13
N PHE A 98 -9.81 7.86 -17.84
CA PHE A 98 -10.62 7.34 -16.73
C PHE A 98 -11.53 8.45 -16.26
N GLU A 99 -12.84 8.31 -16.48
CA GLU A 99 -13.81 9.34 -16.12
C GLU A 99 -14.44 9.06 -14.77
N ASP A 100 -14.58 10.11 -13.95
CA ASP A 100 -15.21 10.12 -12.65
C ASP A 100 -14.64 9.07 -11.66
N VAL A 101 -13.30 9.02 -11.54
CA VAL A 101 -12.59 8.02 -10.71
C VAL A 101 -12.87 8.11 -9.21
N GLN A 102 -13.62 9.10 -8.74
CA GLN A 102 -14.16 9.09 -7.37
C GLN A 102 -15.12 7.92 -7.13
N TRP A 103 -15.67 7.32 -8.18
CA TRP A 103 -16.53 6.14 -8.13
C TRP A 103 -15.83 4.86 -8.58
N ALA A 104 -14.51 4.91 -8.72
CA ALA A 104 -13.72 3.75 -9.12
C ALA A 104 -13.73 2.67 -8.03
N ASP A 105 -13.83 1.43 -8.48
CA ASP A 105 -13.67 0.24 -7.65
C ASP A 105 -12.20 0.05 -7.21
N GLU A 106 -11.97 -0.82 -6.23
CA GLU A 106 -10.64 -1.07 -5.66
C GLU A 106 -9.66 -1.55 -6.72
N ALA A 107 -10.04 -2.50 -7.57
CA ALA A 107 -9.16 -3.04 -8.62
C ALA A 107 -8.79 -1.98 -9.67
N THR A 108 -9.71 -1.07 -10.02
CA THR A 108 -9.43 0.07 -10.89
C THR A 108 -8.44 1.06 -10.25
N LEU A 109 -8.57 1.34 -8.94
CA LEU A 109 -7.66 2.21 -8.22
C LEU A 109 -6.26 1.60 -8.12
N ASP A 110 -6.17 0.30 -7.90
CA ASP A 110 -4.89 -0.41 -7.86
C ASP A 110 -4.22 -0.42 -9.24
N LEU A 111 -4.98 -0.67 -10.31
CA LEU A 111 -4.48 -0.53 -11.67
C LEU A 111 -3.94 0.87 -11.96
N LEU A 112 -4.62 1.92 -11.48
CA LEU A 112 -4.15 3.30 -11.62
C LEU A 112 -2.83 3.54 -10.85
N ARG A 113 -2.64 2.92 -9.68
CA ARG A 113 -1.37 2.96 -8.93
C ARG A 113 -0.25 2.28 -9.71
N VAL A 114 -0.50 1.06 -10.21
CA VAL A 114 0.47 0.30 -11.02
C VAL A 114 0.87 1.06 -12.27
N VAL A 115 -0.10 1.59 -13.02
CA VAL A 115 0.13 2.43 -14.20
C VAL A 115 0.94 3.67 -13.82
N GLY A 116 0.56 4.36 -12.76
CA GLY A 116 1.21 5.59 -12.31
C GLY A 116 2.67 5.40 -11.93
N ARG A 117 3.00 4.32 -11.22
CA ARG A 117 4.39 3.94 -10.85
C ARG A 117 5.25 3.66 -12.10
N ARG A 118 4.68 3.02 -13.12
CA ARG A 118 5.37 2.60 -14.36
C ARG A 118 5.22 3.57 -15.53
N LEU A 119 4.53 4.68 -15.35
CA LEU A 119 4.09 5.59 -16.40
C LEU A 119 5.23 6.11 -17.29
N ARG A 120 6.42 6.31 -16.72
CA ARG A 120 7.61 6.77 -17.46
C ARG A 120 8.08 5.82 -18.56
N THR A 121 7.65 4.57 -18.53
CA THR A 121 8.02 3.54 -19.52
C THR A 121 6.99 3.41 -20.63
N PHE A 122 5.90 4.15 -20.59
CA PHE A 122 4.80 4.07 -21.56
C PHE A 122 4.72 5.33 -22.43
N PRO A 123 4.48 5.19 -23.74
CA PRO A 123 4.29 6.34 -24.65
C PRO A 123 2.86 6.88 -24.61
N VAL A 124 2.25 7.03 -23.44
CA VAL A 124 0.82 7.38 -23.27
C VAL A 124 0.60 8.58 -22.38
N LEU A 125 -0.49 9.31 -22.61
CA LEU A 125 -1.07 10.27 -21.69
C LEU A 125 -2.29 9.63 -21.03
N VAL A 126 -2.23 9.46 -19.70
CA VAL A 126 -3.37 9.04 -18.90
C VAL A 126 -4.05 10.29 -18.36
N ILE A 127 -5.37 10.38 -18.49
CA ILE A 127 -6.20 11.45 -17.95
C ILE A 127 -7.20 10.80 -16.99
N ALA A 128 -7.26 11.28 -15.74
CA ALA A 128 -8.28 10.85 -14.79
C ALA A 128 -9.08 12.06 -14.32
N THR A 129 -10.42 11.98 -14.37
CA THR A 129 -11.29 13.04 -13.88
C THR A 129 -11.89 12.66 -12.55
N TYR A 130 -12.05 13.64 -11.65
CA TYR A 130 -12.76 13.41 -10.39
C TYR A 130 -13.41 14.69 -9.87
N ARG A 131 -14.34 14.52 -8.91
CA ARG A 131 -15.02 15.62 -8.22
C ARG A 131 -14.37 15.83 -6.86
N GLU A 132 -13.87 17.05 -6.62
CA GLU A 132 -13.20 17.35 -5.35
C GLU A 132 -14.14 17.33 -4.15
N ASP A 133 -15.38 17.72 -4.35
CA ASP A 133 -16.45 17.77 -3.36
C ASP A 133 -16.93 16.38 -2.90
N GLU A 134 -16.66 15.34 -3.68
CA GLU A 134 -17.00 13.94 -3.35
C GLU A 134 -15.80 13.15 -2.78
N VAL A 135 -14.60 13.77 -2.66
CA VAL A 135 -13.36 13.09 -2.22
C VAL A 135 -12.86 13.71 -0.90
N ASP A 136 -13.28 13.14 0.21
CA ASP A 136 -12.83 13.53 1.55
C ASP A 136 -11.43 12.97 1.91
N ALA A 137 -10.97 13.21 3.14
CA ALA A 137 -9.64 12.78 3.59
C ALA A 137 -9.48 11.26 3.67
N GLY A 138 -10.57 10.52 3.88
CA GLY A 138 -10.58 9.05 3.99
C GLY A 138 -10.91 8.34 2.68
N HIS A 139 -11.15 9.08 1.61
CA HIS A 139 -11.60 8.50 0.35
C HIS A 139 -10.50 7.62 -0.30
N PRO A 140 -10.81 6.39 -0.80
CA PRO A 140 -9.84 5.48 -1.40
C PRO A 140 -9.02 6.10 -2.54
N LEU A 141 -9.65 6.94 -3.38
CA LEU A 141 -8.97 7.67 -4.45
C LEU A 141 -7.85 8.58 -3.90
N ARG A 142 -8.06 9.25 -2.77
CA ARG A 142 -7.05 10.14 -2.18
C ARG A 142 -5.81 9.37 -1.75
N LEU A 143 -6.02 8.18 -1.18
CA LEU A 143 -4.94 7.26 -0.83
C LEU A 143 -4.18 6.80 -2.09
N ALA A 144 -4.93 6.38 -3.13
CA ALA A 144 -4.33 5.97 -4.41
C ALA A 144 -3.50 7.09 -5.06
N LEU A 145 -3.99 8.33 -5.04
CA LEU A 145 -3.26 9.48 -5.59
C LEU A 145 -2.03 9.85 -4.77
N GLY A 146 -2.04 9.61 -3.45
CA GLY A 146 -0.90 9.84 -2.56
C GLY A 146 0.29 8.93 -2.84
N ASP A 147 0.04 7.73 -3.37
CA ASP A 147 1.06 6.73 -3.72
C ASP A 147 1.73 7.00 -5.09
N LEU A 148 1.25 8.00 -5.84
CA LEU A 148 1.76 8.31 -7.17
C LEU A 148 3.01 9.19 -7.13
N PRO A 149 4.01 8.95 -8.01
CA PRO A 149 5.20 9.79 -8.09
C PRO A 149 4.86 11.23 -8.46
N ALA A 150 5.13 12.19 -7.59
CA ALA A 150 4.79 13.60 -7.78
C ALA A 150 5.31 14.20 -9.12
N ASN A 151 6.41 13.66 -9.66
CA ASN A 151 7.00 14.11 -10.92
C ASN A 151 6.35 13.52 -12.18
N ALA A 152 5.44 12.56 -12.04
CA ALA A 152 4.68 11.93 -13.14
C ALA A 152 3.25 12.46 -13.23
N VAL A 153 2.76 13.15 -12.19
CA VAL A 153 1.38 13.63 -12.05
C VAL A 153 1.31 15.12 -12.26
N THR A 154 0.28 15.57 -12.99
CA THR A 154 -0.06 16.99 -13.17
C THR A 154 -1.54 17.15 -12.81
N THR A 155 -1.87 18.09 -11.93
CA THR A 155 -3.27 18.37 -11.58
C THR A 155 -3.74 19.65 -12.28
N LEU A 156 -4.89 19.54 -12.95
CA LEU A 156 -5.60 20.63 -13.59
C LEU A 156 -6.95 20.81 -12.89
N ARG A 157 -7.08 21.87 -12.12
CA ARG A 157 -8.35 22.23 -11.49
C ARG A 157 -9.13 23.16 -12.39
N LEU A 158 -10.37 22.80 -12.72
CA LEU A 158 -11.23 23.63 -13.54
C LEU A 158 -12.00 24.65 -12.69
N PRO A 159 -11.81 25.96 -12.91
CA PRO A 159 -12.60 26.99 -12.28
C PRO A 159 -13.97 27.13 -12.98
N PRO A 160 -14.99 27.75 -12.33
CA PRO A 160 -16.20 28.16 -12.99
C PRO A 160 -15.93 29.10 -14.16
N LEU A 161 -16.89 29.18 -15.12
CA LEU A 161 -16.82 30.10 -16.22
C LEU A 161 -16.77 31.58 -15.74
N SER A 162 -15.92 32.36 -16.36
CA SER A 162 -15.90 33.80 -16.09
C SER A 162 -17.18 34.49 -16.62
N PRO A 163 -17.54 35.67 -16.07
CA PRO A 163 -18.67 36.46 -16.61
C PRO A 163 -18.54 36.72 -18.12
N ALA A 164 -17.33 36.94 -18.62
CA ALA A 164 -17.07 37.11 -20.03
C ALA A 164 -17.37 35.86 -20.85
N ALA A 165 -16.99 34.68 -20.35
CA ALA A 165 -17.30 33.42 -21.01
C ALA A 165 -18.80 33.13 -21.05
N VAL A 166 -19.55 33.44 -19.96
CA VAL A 166 -21.02 33.30 -19.93
C VAL A 166 -21.66 34.24 -20.95
N ARG A 167 -21.21 35.51 -21.04
CA ARG A 167 -21.72 36.43 -22.08
C ARG A 167 -21.55 35.89 -23.50
N VAL A 168 -20.43 35.25 -23.80
CA VAL A 168 -20.21 34.61 -25.10
C VAL A 168 -21.20 33.47 -25.34
N LEU A 169 -21.49 32.64 -24.33
CA LEU A 169 -22.44 31.52 -24.46
C LEU A 169 -23.88 31.94 -24.65
N VAL A 170 -24.28 33.11 -24.14
CA VAL A 170 -25.64 33.62 -24.29
C VAL A 170 -25.80 34.59 -25.45
N ASP A 171 -24.74 34.89 -26.20
CA ASP A 171 -24.78 35.82 -27.33
C ASP A 171 -25.88 35.39 -28.35
N GLY A 172 -26.68 36.38 -28.80
CA GLY A 172 -27.82 36.12 -29.70
C GLY A 172 -29.05 35.45 -29.07
N THR A 173 -29.05 35.12 -27.75
CA THR A 173 -30.21 34.48 -27.09
C THR A 173 -31.18 35.45 -26.41
N GLY A 174 -30.79 36.72 -26.23
CA GLY A 174 -31.56 37.70 -25.49
C GLY A 174 -31.50 37.54 -23.95
N ILE A 175 -30.67 36.67 -23.43
CA ILE A 175 -30.48 36.42 -22.00
C ILE A 175 -29.37 37.37 -21.47
N ASP A 176 -29.61 38.01 -20.31
CA ASP A 176 -28.58 38.77 -19.62
C ASP A 176 -27.50 37.83 -19.02
N GLY A 177 -26.29 37.88 -19.63
CA GLY A 177 -25.17 36.98 -19.24
C GLY A 177 -24.61 37.26 -17.85
N ASP A 178 -24.66 38.51 -17.37
CA ASP A 178 -24.15 38.87 -16.05
C ASP A 178 -25.15 38.42 -14.94
N ALA A 179 -26.42 38.64 -15.18
CA ALA A 179 -27.47 38.10 -14.27
C ALA A 179 -27.45 36.58 -14.24
N LEU A 180 -27.26 35.93 -15.39
CA LEU A 180 -27.14 34.45 -15.44
C LEU A 180 -25.88 33.96 -14.73
N HIS A 181 -24.73 34.64 -14.93
CA HIS A 181 -23.51 34.28 -14.23
C HIS A 181 -23.67 34.37 -12.71
N ALA A 182 -24.27 35.46 -12.20
CA ALA A 182 -24.51 35.65 -10.78
C ALA A 182 -25.43 34.56 -10.20
N ALA A 183 -26.45 34.12 -10.94
CA ALA A 183 -27.39 33.12 -10.53
C ALA A 183 -26.85 31.69 -10.63
N ALA A 184 -26.02 31.39 -11.66
CA ALA A 184 -25.45 30.06 -11.92
C ALA A 184 -24.08 29.84 -11.25
N GLY A 185 -23.49 30.87 -10.61
CA GLY A 185 -22.12 30.81 -10.06
C GLY A 185 -21.05 30.50 -11.12
N GLY A 186 -21.38 30.74 -12.41
CA GLY A 186 -20.49 30.40 -13.53
C GLY A 186 -20.40 28.89 -13.84
N ASN A 187 -21.23 28.03 -13.22
CA ASN A 187 -21.21 26.60 -13.53
C ASN A 187 -21.76 26.36 -14.94
N PRO A 188 -20.97 25.78 -15.88
CA PRO A 188 -21.36 25.57 -17.27
C PRO A 188 -22.66 24.78 -17.46
N PHE A 189 -22.91 23.79 -16.62
CA PHE A 189 -24.13 22.99 -16.68
C PHE A 189 -25.38 23.87 -16.51
N PHE A 190 -25.41 24.70 -15.47
CA PHE A 190 -26.55 25.61 -15.24
C PHE A 190 -26.70 26.64 -16.37
N VAL A 191 -25.58 27.21 -16.80
CA VAL A 191 -25.58 28.20 -17.90
C VAL A 191 -26.20 27.59 -19.17
N THR A 192 -25.73 26.39 -19.56
CA THR A 192 -26.22 25.72 -20.78
C THR A 192 -27.67 25.25 -20.64
N GLU A 193 -28.11 24.83 -19.45
CA GLU A 193 -29.51 24.45 -19.22
C GLU A 193 -30.46 25.64 -19.32
N VAL A 194 -30.10 26.80 -18.80
CA VAL A 194 -30.90 28.03 -18.92
C VAL A 194 -30.97 28.51 -20.36
N VAL A 195 -29.85 28.50 -21.09
CA VAL A 195 -29.81 28.83 -22.52
C VAL A 195 -30.73 27.89 -23.33
N ALA A 196 -30.65 26.58 -23.08
CA ALA A 196 -31.49 25.58 -23.75
C ALA A 196 -33.00 25.73 -23.46
N THR A 197 -33.37 26.38 -22.35
CA THR A 197 -34.77 26.64 -21.99
C THR A 197 -35.35 27.93 -22.61
N GLY A 198 -34.54 28.72 -23.31
CA GLY A 198 -34.98 29.95 -24.01
C GLY A 198 -35.25 31.14 -23.07
N GLY A 199 -34.56 31.23 -21.91
CA GLY A 199 -34.59 32.48 -21.11
C GLY A 199 -35.80 32.66 -20.20
N GLY A 200 -36.52 31.62 -19.81
CA GLY A 200 -37.49 31.63 -18.70
C GLY A 200 -36.82 31.97 -17.37
N SER A 201 -37.59 32.09 -16.28
CA SER A 201 -37.03 32.36 -14.95
C SER A 201 -35.89 31.38 -14.65
N VAL A 202 -34.70 31.90 -14.23
CA VAL A 202 -33.54 31.09 -13.88
C VAL A 202 -33.95 30.08 -12.81
N PRO A 203 -33.81 28.76 -13.07
CA PRO A 203 -34.18 27.76 -12.07
C PRO A 203 -33.27 27.90 -10.85
N THR A 204 -33.87 27.81 -9.67
CA THR A 204 -33.12 27.94 -8.40
C THR A 204 -32.30 26.71 -8.05
N THR A 205 -32.61 25.55 -8.69
CA THR A 205 -31.86 24.30 -8.46
C THR A 205 -31.67 23.51 -9.76
N VAL A 206 -30.67 22.62 -9.79
CA VAL A 206 -30.47 21.62 -10.86
C VAL A 206 -31.76 20.86 -11.14
N ARG A 207 -32.42 20.44 -10.08
CA ARG A 207 -33.66 19.67 -10.15
C ARG A 207 -34.77 20.39 -10.89
N ASP A 208 -34.97 21.68 -10.60
CA ASP A 208 -35.97 22.49 -11.26
C ASP A 208 -35.73 22.67 -12.76
N ALA A 209 -34.45 22.84 -13.14
CA ALA A 209 -34.04 22.92 -14.55
C ALA A 209 -34.35 21.61 -15.30
N VAL A 210 -33.95 20.49 -14.74
CA VAL A 210 -34.18 19.15 -15.30
C VAL A 210 -35.70 18.84 -15.39
N TRP A 211 -36.47 19.20 -14.36
CA TRP A 211 -37.91 18.97 -14.35
C TRP A 211 -38.67 19.85 -15.38
N ALA A 212 -38.31 21.12 -15.49
CA ALA A 212 -38.86 22.00 -16.51
C ALA A 212 -38.62 21.48 -17.93
N ARG A 213 -37.45 20.84 -18.17
CA ARG A 213 -37.13 20.24 -19.46
C ARG A 213 -37.80 18.89 -19.68
N SER A 214 -37.83 18.02 -18.66
CA SER A 214 -38.51 16.72 -18.75
C SER A 214 -40.03 16.85 -18.92
N SER A 215 -40.66 17.92 -18.37
CA SER A 215 -42.09 18.17 -18.55
C SER A 215 -42.51 18.51 -19.97
N ARG A 216 -41.53 18.90 -20.84
CA ARG A 216 -41.78 19.17 -22.26
C ARG A 216 -41.74 17.92 -23.15
N LEU A 217 -41.34 16.78 -22.58
CA LEU A 217 -41.40 15.47 -23.23
C LEU A 217 -42.83 14.94 -23.19
N SER A 218 -43.22 14.17 -24.22
CA SER A 218 -44.45 13.38 -24.18
C SER A 218 -44.46 12.42 -22.95
N ARG A 219 -45.63 12.09 -22.43
CA ARG A 219 -45.73 11.14 -21.31
C ARG A 219 -45.04 9.81 -21.55
N PRO A 220 -45.08 9.18 -22.75
CA PRO A 220 -44.31 7.99 -23.05
C PRO A 220 -42.79 8.26 -23.05
N ALA A 221 -42.30 9.38 -23.58
CA ALA A 221 -40.88 9.74 -23.57
C ALA A 221 -40.39 10.00 -22.11
N GLN A 222 -41.21 10.57 -21.23
CA GLN A 222 -40.89 10.66 -19.79
C GLN A 222 -40.72 9.29 -19.15
N GLN A 223 -41.46 8.26 -19.59
CA GLN A 223 -41.26 6.88 -19.08
C GLN A 223 -39.93 6.33 -19.53
N VAL A 224 -39.52 6.59 -20.80
CA VAL A 224 -38.17 6.24 -21.31
C VAL A 224 -37.09 6.95 -20.52
N LEU A 225 -37.27 8.24 -20.26
CA LEU A 225 -36.31 9.02 -19.47
C LEU A 225 -36.15 8.46 -18.04
N ARG A 226 -37.23 8.07 -17.40
CA ARG A 226 -37.24 7.43 -16.07
C ARG A 226 -36.57 6.06 -16.09
N ALA A 227 -36.80 5.26 -17.12
CA ALA A 227 -36.12 3.97 -17.31
C ALA A 227 -34.62 4.20 -17.48
N ALA A 228 -34.23 5.14 -18.34
CA ALA A 228 -32.82 5.51 -18.55
C ALA A 228 -32.13 5.99 -17.25
N ALA A 229 -32.85 6.69 -16.36
CA ALA A 229 -32.30 7.11 -15.08
C ALA A 229 -31.97 5.91 -14.17
N VAL A 230 -32.77 4.84 -14.23
CA VAL A 230 -32.55 3.61 -13.43
C VAL A 230 -31.52 2.69 -14.07
N THR A 231 -31.57 2.53 -15.42
CA THR A 231 -30.62 1.65 -16.11
C THR A 231 -29.20 2.21 -16.16
N GLY A 232 -29.02 3.53 -16.02
CA GLY A 232 -27.73 4.19 -16.26
C GLY A 232 -27.28 4.08 -17.73
N ARG A 233 -25.97 4.12 -17.95
CA ARG A 233 -25.40 3.95 -19.29
C ARG A 233 -25.56 2.50 -19.76
N CYS A 234 -26.29 2.27 -20.81
CA CYS A 234 -26.56 0.91 -21.35
C CYS A 234 -27.01 0.94 -22.80
N ASP A 235 -27.24 -0.23 -23.38
CA ASP A 235 -27.78 -0.37 -24.74
C ASP A 235 -29.16 0.30 -24.87
N ALA A 236 -29.39 1.01 -25.97
CA ALA A 236 -30.66 1.66 -26.27
C ALA A 236 -31.86 0.68 -26.21
N ALA A 237 -31.65 -0.54 -26.69
CA ALA A 237 -32.65 -1.60 -26.64
C ALA A 237 -33.05 -1.98 -25.20
N MET A 238 -32.11 -1.95 -24.25
CA MET A 238 -32.41 -2.19 -22.83
C MET A 238 -33.32 -1.13 -22.26
N VAL A 239 -33.05 0.15 -22.50
CA VAL A 239 -33.87 1.27 -22.03
C VAL A 239 -35.29 1.16 -22.56
N VAL A 240 -35.42 0.88 -23.88
CA VAL A 240 -36.73 0.70 -24.55
C VAL A 240 -37.50 -0.47 -23.94
N ALA A 241 -36.85 -1.60 -23.72
CA ALA A 241 -37.44 -2.79 -23.11
C ALA A 241 -37.94 -2.52 -21.66
N VAL A 242 -37.11 -1.89 -20.83
CA VAL A 242 -37.45 -1.55 -19.43
C VAL A 242 -38.58 -0.53 -19.36
N ALA A 243 -38.55 0.45 -20.27
CA ALA A 243 -39.63 1.45 -20.42
C ALA A 243 -40.95 0.86 -20.95
N ARG A 244 -40.92 -0.30 -21.60
CA ARG A 244 -42.03 -0.88 -22.37
C ARG A 244 -42.50 0.10 -23.44
N SER A 245 -41.62 0.68 -24.19
CA SER A 245 -41.82 1.75 -25.15
C SER A 245 -41.20 1.41 -26.51
N ASP A 246 -41.04 2.38 -27.37
CA ASP A 246 -40.45 2.23 -28.69
C ASP A 246 -39.26 3.20 -28.89
N GLN A 247 -38.48 2.96 -29.97
CA GLN A 247 -37.29 3.77 -30.31
C GLN A 247 -37.66 5.24 -30.55
N THR A 248 -38.84 5.53 -31.14
CA THR A 248 -39.28 6.91 -31.41
C THR A 248 -39.31 7.77 -30.16
N ARG A 249 -39.65 7.16 -29.01
CA ARG A 249 -39.73 7.88 -27.70
C ARG A 249 -38.34 8.09 -27.13
N LEU A 250 -37.40 7.19 -27.37
CA LEU A 250 -36.00 7.37 -27.06
C LEU A 250 -35.41 8.51 -27.89
N ASP A 251 -35.67 8.49 -29.22
CA ASP A 251 -35.25 9.57 -30.13
C ASP A 251 -35.78 10.94 -29.72
N GLU A 252 -37.01 11.01 -29.19
CA GLU A 252 -37.57 12.25 -28.61
C GLU A 252 -36.70 12.75 -27.41
N CYS A 253 -36.25 11.85 -26.53
CA CYS A 253 -35.37 12.22 -25.40
C CYS A 253 -33.99 12.69 -25.87
N VAL A 254 -33.43 12.05 -26.91
CA VAL A 254 -32.16 12.44 -27.52
C VAL A 254 -32.31 13.77 -28.25
N ALA A 255 -33.33 13.96 -29.07
CA ALA A 255 -33.60 15.22 -29.81
C ALA A 255 -33.80 16.41 -28.86
N ARG A 256 -34.39 16.19 -27.69
CA ARG A 256 -34.52 17.20 -26.63
C ARG A 256 -33.26 17.34 -25.79
N GLY A 257 -32.19 16.57 -26.09
CA GLY A 257 -30.88 16.67 -25.46
C GLY A 257 -30.83 16.22 -23.99
N MET A 258 -31.84 15.45 -23.51
CA MET A 258 -31.81 14.84 -22.19
C MET A 258 -30.89 13.63 -22.16
N LEU A 259 -30.91 12.84 -23.26
CA LEU A 259 -30.06 11.70 -23.46
C LEU A 259 -29.08 11.96 -24.62
N VAL A 260 -27.99 11.21 -24.64
CA VAL A 260 -27.01 11.19 -25.75
C VAL A 260 -26.81 9.73 -26.17
N GLU A 261 -26.69 9.53 -27.48
CA GLU A 261 -26.32 8.22 -28.05
C GLU A 261 -24.84 8.23 -28.45
N SER A 262 -24.17 7.12 -28.17
CA SER A 262 -22.80 6.85 -28.60
C SER A 262 -22.73 5.41 -29.10
N GLY A 263 -22.79 5.21 -30.43
CA GLY A 263 -22.94 3.89 -31.02
C GLY A 263 -24.28 3.26 -30.62
N ALA A 264 -24.24 2.05 -30.05
CA ALA A 264 -25.43 1.34 -29.57
C ALA A 264 -25.86 1.74 -28.15
N THR A 265 -25.04 2.52 -27.42
CA THR A 265 -25.29 2.89 -26.04
C THR A 265 -25.98 4.24 -25.90
N VAL A 266 -26.79 4.36 -24.86
CA VAL A 266 -27.47 5.60 -24.48
C VAL A 266 -27.15 5.93 -23.03
N ALA A 267 -26.99 7.21 -22.73
CA ALA A 267 -26.76 7.71 -21.39
C ALA A 267 -27.40 9.10 -21.21
N PHE A 268 -27.56 9.53 -19.97
CA PHE A 268 -27.86 10.93 -19.71
C PHE A 268 -26.71 11.81 -20.18
N ARG A 269 -27.03 12.98 -20.74
CA ARG A 269 -26.01 13.97 -21.12
C ARG A 269 -25.17 14.44 -19.91
N HIS A 270 -25.81 14.53 -18.76
CA HIS A 270 -25.20 14.97 -17.50
C HIS A 270 -25.69 14.11 -16.36
N GLU A 271 -24.78 13.61 -15.55
CA GLU A 271 -25.09 12.76 -14.40
C GLU A 271 -26.00 13.48 -13.39
N LEU A 272 -25.80 14.78 -13.17
CA LEU A 272 -26.70 15.58 -12.35
C LEU A 272 -28.16 15.53 -12.83
N ALA A 273 -28.39 15.46 -14.14
CA ALA A 273 -29.73 15.34 -14.68
C ALA A 273 -30.30 13.94 -14.43
N ARG A 274 -29.48 12.88 -14.51
CA ARG A 274 -29.88 11.51 -14.16
C ARG A 274 -30.29 11.41 -12.69
N GLN A 275 -29.47 11.95 -11.79
CA GLN A 275 -29.74 11.97 -10.36
C GLN A 275 -31.03 12.72 -10.02
N ALA A 276 -31.25 13.90 -10.62
CA ALA A 276 -32.47 14.68 -10.42
C ALA A 276 -33.73 13.92 -10.86
N VAL A 277 -33.68 13.17 -11.99
CA VAL A 277 -34.78 12.30 -12.44
C VAL A 277 -34.98 11.13 -11.47
N LEU A 278 -33.89 10.49 -11.03
CA LEU A 278 -33.91 9.33 -10.13
C LEU A 278 -34.50 9.69 -8.76
N GLU A 279 -34.11 10.84 -8.17
CA GLU A 279 -34.62 11.35 -6.91
C GLU A 279 -36.11 11.70 -6.99
N GLY A 280 -36.55 12.16 -8.16
CA GLY A 280 -37.96 12.49 -8.42
C GLY A 280 -38.87 11.28 -8.64
N LEU A 281 -38.30 10.06 -8.69
CA LEU A 281 -39.10 8.85 -8.85
C LEU A 281 -39.76 8.41 -7.54
N PRO A 282 -41.09 8.17 -7.54
CA PRO A 282 -41.74 7.51 -6.40
C PRO A 282 -41.09 6.17 -6.09
N GLY A 283 -40.89 5.83 -4.81
CA GLY A 283 -40.25 4.59 -4.37
C GLY A 283 -40.82 3.33 -5.04
N ALA A 284 -42.14 3.19 -5.11
CA ALA A 284 -42.78 2.07 -5.77
C ALA A 284 -42.43 1.97 -7.29
N GLN A 285 -42.33 3.11 -7.98
CA GLN A 285 -41.99 3.15 -9.38
C GLN A 285 -40.51 2.78 -9.59
N ARG A 286 -39.63 3.21 -8.67
CA ARG A 286 -38.20 2.83 -8.70
C ARG A 286 -38.02 1.34 -8.50
N VAL A 287 -38.71 0.74 -7.54
CA VAL A 287 -38.72 -0.73 -7.32
C VAL A 287 -39.19 -1.47 -8.57
N GLU A 288 -40.29 -1.04 -9.17
CA GLU A 288 -40.85 -1.68 -10.36
C GLU A 288 -39.88 -1.58 -11.58
N LEU A 289 -39.24 -0.41 -11.79
CA LEU A 289 -38.28 -0.26 -12.88
C LEU A 289 -37.06 -1.14 -12.64
N ASN A 290 -36.54 -1.26 -11.41
CA ASN A 290 -35.45 -2.18 -11.09
C ASN A 290 -35.85 -3.64 -11.33
N ARG A 291 -37.09 -4.03 -10.98
CA ARG A 291 -37.56 -5.40 -11.27
C ARG A 291 -37.61 -5.67 -12.77
N ARG A 292 -37.99 -4.69 -13.58
CA ARG A 292 -37.97 -4.82 -15.06
C ARG A 292 -36.54 -4.89 -15.58
N CYS A 293 -35.59 -4.08 -15.03
CA CYS A 293 -34.17 -4.18 -15.36
C CYS A 293 -33.65 -5.59 -15.08
N LEU A 294 -33.96 -6.13 -13.91
CA LEU A 294 -33.59 -7.49 -13.55
C LEU A 294 -34.09 -8.53 -14.56
N THR A 295 -35.39 -8.49 -14.91
CA THR A 295 -36.00 -9.40 -15.89
C THR A 295 -35.34 -9.28 -17.27
N VAL A 296 -35.06 -8.07 -17.74
CA VAL A 296 -34.43 -7.84 -19.06
C VAL A 296 -32.98 -8.33 -19.05
N LEU A 297 -32.25 -8.13 -17.97
CA LEU A 297 -30.87 -8.61 -17.84
C LEU A 297 -30.79 -10.13 -17.75
N GLN A 298 -31.67 -10.77 -16.99
CA GLN A 298 -31.76 -12.24 -16.89
C GLN A 298 -32.07 -12.92 -18.21
N ALA A 299 -32.81 -12.26 -19.11
CA ALA A 299 -33.14 -12.79 -20.43
C ALA A 299 -31.94 -12.78 -21.43
N LYS A 300 -30.83 -12.15 -21.10
CA LYS A 300 -29.61 -12.16 -21.92
C LYS A 300 -28.80 -13.43 -21.61
N GLU A 301 -28.68 -14.35 -22.58
CA GLU A 301 -27.93 -15.59 -22.42
C GLU A 301 -26.39 -15.39 -22.51
N ALA A 302 -25.93 -14.30 -23.12
CA ALA A 302 -24.52 -14.00 -23.30
C ALA A 302 -24.11 -12.76 -22.51
N ASP A 303 -22.89 -12.77 -21.95
CA ASP A 303 -22.29 -11.67 -21.18
C ASP A 303 -23.14 -11.25 -19.95
N ILE A 304 -23.32 -12.17 -19.00
CA ILE A 304 -24.07 -11.92 -17.77
C ILE A 304 -23.34 -10.89 -16.90
N ASP A 305 -23.94 -9.72 -16.73
CA ASP A 305 -23.42 -8.64 -15.88
C ASP A 305 -23.88 -8.85 -14.42
N LEU A 306 -23.17 -9.74 -13.69
CA LEU A 306 -23.51 -10.12 -12.31
C LEU A 306 -23.61 -8.91 -11.36
N PRO A 307 -22.69 -7.92 -11.37
CA PRO A 307 -22.81 -6.73 -10.54
C PRO A 307 -24.13 -5.98 -10.79
N ARG A 308 -24.54 -5.76 -12.03
CA ARG A 308 -25.80 -5.07 -12.34
C ARG A 308 -27.03 -5.87 -11.94
N LEU A 309 -27.01 -7.19 -12.13
CA LEU A 309 -28.07 -8.07 -11.67
C LEU A 309 -28.23 -7.98 -10.15
N ALA A 310 -27.13 -8.08 -9.39
CA ALA A 310 -27.15 -7.94 -7.94
C ALA A 310 -27.70 -6.59 -7.48
N GLN A 311 -27.25 -5.49 -8.11
CA GLN A 311 -27.72 -4.13 -7.81
C GLN A 311 -29.21 -3.96 -8.07
N HIS A 312 -29.71 -4.42 -9.23
CA HIS A 312 -31.13 -4.31 -9.55
C HIS A 312 -31.98 -5.25 -8.68
N ALA A 313 -31.47 -6.43 -8.30
CA ALA A 313 -32.12 -7.32 -7.35
C ALA A 313 -32.27 -6.64 -5.96
N ALA A 314 -31.21 -6.03 -5.46
CA ALA A 314 -31.22 -5.30 -4.19
C ALA A 314 -32.21 -4.10 -4.25
N ALA A 315 -32.15 -3.31 -5.31
CA ALA A 315 -33.02 -2.15 -5.50
C ALA A 315 -34.49 -2.54 -5.75
N ALA A 316 -34.75 -3.74 -6.25
CA ALA A 316 -36.09 -4.32 -6.40
C ALA A 316 -36.59 -4.97 -5.11
N GLY A 317 -35.76 -5.21 -4.11
CA GLY A 317 -36.07 -5.95 -2.89
C GLY A 317 -36.39 -7.43 -3.13
N ASP A 318 -35.81 -8.03 -4.17
CA ASP A 318 -36.04 -9.42 -4.54
C ASP A 318 -35.00 -10.32 -3.83
N ALA A 319 -35.42 -10.90 -2.71
CA ALA A 319 -34.55 -11.67 -1.84
C ALA A 319 -33.94 -12.92 -2.53
N ASP A 320 -34.70 -13.58 -3.39
CA ASP A 320 -34.25 -14.79 -4.06
C ASP A 320 -33.21 -14.44 -5.13
N ALA A 321 -33.45 -13.39 -5.92
CA ALA A 321 -32.47 -12.85 -6.86
C ALA A 321 -31.22 -12.26 -6.17
N ILE A 322 -31.36 -11.64 -4.99
CA ILE A 322 -30.21 -11.18 -4.20
C ILE A 322 -29.33 -12.36 -3.82
N LEU A 323 -29.92 -13.44 -3.30
CA LEU A 323 -29.18 -14.63 -2.88
C LEU A 323 -28.54 -15.39 -4.07
N GLU A 324 -29.10 -15.25 -5.26
CA GLU A 324 -28.51 -15.80 -6.48
C GLU A 324 -27.36 -14.95 -7.02
N PHE A 325 -27.56 -13.64 -7.19
CA PHE A 325 -26.62 -12.79 -7.94
C PHE A 325 -25.61 -12.08 -7.07
N ALA A 326 -25.92 -11.69 -5.82
CA ALA A 326 -24.98 -10.95 -5.01
C ALA A 326 -23.77 -11.81 -4.60
N PRO A 327 -23.89 -13.07 -4.15
CA PRO A 327 -22.71 -13.90 -3.90
C PRO A 327 -21.91 -14.23 -5.16
N ALA A 328 -22.58 -14.35 -6.31
CA ALA A 328 -21.91 -14.58 -7.59
C ALA A 328 -21.12 -13.35 -8.02
N ALA A 329 -21.69 -12.15 -7.87
CA ALA A 329 -21.01 -10.87 -8.11
C ALA A 329 -19.84 -10.69 -7.14
N ALA A 330 -20.00 -11.06 -5.86
CA ALA A 330 -18.96 -11.01 -4.84
C ALA A 330 -17.76 -11.88 -5.23
N ARG A 331 -17.99 -13.15 -5.57
CA ARG A 331 -16.91 -14.05 -6.02
C ARG A 331 -16.20 -13.50 -7.27
N ARG A 332 -16.96 -12.91 -8.19
CA ARG A 332 -16.39 -12.28 -9.38
C ARG A 332 -15.56 -11.06 -9.04
N ALA A 333 -16.01 -10.21 -8.11
CA ALA A 333 -15.27 -9.05 -7.64
C ALA A 333 -13.99 -9.49 -6.91
N SER A 334 -14.08 -10.50 -6.05
CA SER A 334 -12.93 -11.09 -5.34
C SER A 334 -11.85 -11.60 -6.31
N SER A 335 -12.24 -12.36 -7.34
CA SER A 335 -11.29 -12.87 -8.34
C SER A 335 -10.61 -11.76 -9.18
N LEU A 336 -11.20 -10.59 -9.23
CA LEU A 336 -10.64 -9.39 -9.86
C LEU A 336 -9.91 -8.46 -8.87
N GLY A 337 -9.71 -8.87 -7.61
CA GLY A 337 -9.04 -8.08 -6.57
C GLY A 337 -9.85 -6.90 -6.03
N ALA A 338 -11.15 -6.84 -6.33
CA ALA A 338 -12.05 -5.81 -5.82
C ALA A 338 -12.72 -6.28 -4.51
N HIS A 339 -11.90 -6.41 -3.45
CA HIS A 339 -12.30 -7.03 -2.18
C HIS A 339 -13.36 -6.22 -1.42
N ARG A 340 -13.31 -4.89 -1.49
CA ARG A 340 -14.32 -4.02 -0.87
C ARG A 340 -15.67 -4.17 -1.54
N GLU A 341 -15.69 -4.28 -2.86
CA GLU A 341 -16.91 -4.51 -3.63
C GLU A 341 -17.43 -5.92 -3.38
N ALA A 342 -16.54 -6.92 -3.29
CA ALA A 342 -16.91 -8.29 -2.95
C ALA A 342 -17.58 -8.37 -1.56
N GLU A 343 -16.99 -7.75 -0.55
CA GLU A 343 -17.56 -7.64 0.80
C GLU A 343 -18.92 -6.95 0.77
N ALA A 344 -19.05 -5.83 0.05
CA ALA A 344 -20.30 -5.10 -0.04
C ALA A 344 -21.42 -5.90 -0.74
N PHE A 345 -21.08 -6.73 -1.76
CA PHE A 345 -22.05 -7.65 -2.36
C PHE A 345 -22.47 -8.76 -1.39
N TYR A 346 -21.55 -9.37 -0.63
CA TYR A 346 -21.90 -10.33 0.40
C TYR A 346 -22.78 -9.68 1.47
N ARG A 347 -22.45 -8.49 1.95
CA ARG A 347 -23.25 -7.72 2.92
C ARG A 347 -24.68 -7.49 2.44
N THR A 348 -24.87 -7.28 1.14
CA THR A 348 -26.21 -7.17 0.53
C THR A 348 -27.02 -8.47 0.67
N ALA A 349 -26.38 -9.64 0.67
CA ALA A 349 -27.02 -10.94 0.83
C ALA A 349 -27.32 -11.31 2.29
N LEU A 350 -26.51 -10.83 3.26
CA LEU A 350 -26.62 -11.20 4.69
C LEU A 350 -28.03 -11.08 5.30
N PRO A 351 -28.86 -10.05 5.01
CA PRO A 351 -30.22 -9.95 5.56
C PRO A 351 -31.16 -11.08 5.11
N HIS A 352 -30.81 -11.84 4.10
CA HIS A 352 -31.66 -12.85 3.46
C HIS A 352 -31.17 -14.28 3.64
N ILE A 353 -29.99 -14.50 4.26
CA ILE A 353 -29.30 -15.80 4.33
C ILE A 353 -30.08 -16.89 5.06
N ASP A 354 -31.02 -16.51 5.93
CA ASP A 354 -31.86 -17.47 6.66
C ASP A 354 -32.82 -18.25 5.72
N ARG A 355 -32.94 -17.84 4.46
CA ARG A 355 -33.64 -18.58 3.41
C ARG A 355 -32.83 -19.73 2.82
N LEU A 356 -31.49 -19.72 3.02
CA LEU A 356 -30.59 -20.75 2.55
C LEU A 356 -30.58 -21.96 3.51
N ASP A 357 -30.27 -23.11 2.96
CA ASP A 357 -29.89 -24.24 3.80
C ASP A 357 -28.59 -23.96 4.55
N ALA A 358 -28.36 -24.67 5.65
CA ALA A 358 -27.23 -24.42 6.52
C ALA A 358 -25.88 -24.56 5.81
N ALA A 359 -25.72 -25.53 4.88
CA ALA A 359 -24.47 -25.72 4.16
C ALA A 359 -24.18 -24.57 3.17
N SER A 360 -25.20 -24.07 2.48
CA SER A 360 -25.09 -22.91 1.57
C SER A 360 -24.87 -21.62 2.32
N ARG A 361 -25.50 -21.46 3.48
CA ARG A 361 -25.32 -20.31 4.38
C ARG A 361 -23.92 -20.28 4.94
N ALA A 362 -23.40 -21.42 5.42
CA ALA A 362 -22.01 -21.53 5.89
C ALA A 362 -21.01 -21.09 4.83
N ARG A 363 -21.12 -21.58 3.60
CA ARG A 363 -20.22 -21.18 2.49
C ARG A 363 -20.25 -19.68 2.23
N LEU A 364 -21.44 -19.06 2.19
CA LEU A 364 -21.56 -17.62 2.00
C LEU A 364 -20.88 -16.83 3.12
N LEU A 365 -21.05 -17.26 4.36
CA LEU A 365 -20.45 -16.65 5.55
C LEU A 365 -18.94 -16.82 5.60
N GLU A 366 -18.42 -17.99 5.20
CA GLU A 366 -16.98 -18.24 5.05
C GLU A 366 -16.35 -17.33 3.99
N ASP A 367 -16.99 -17.19 2.82
CA ASP A 367 -16.55 -16.30 1.77
C ASP A 367 -16.59 -14.83 2.23
N HIS A 368 -17.67 -14.40 2.89
CA HIS A 368 -17.76 -13.05 3.46
C HIS A 368 -16.68 -12.79 4.51
N ALA A 369 -16.43 -13.74 5.41
CA ALA A 369 -15.38 -13.60 6.43
C ALA A 369 -13.99 -13.41 5.80
N ARG A 370 -13.72 -14.11 4.69
CA ARG A 370 -12.45 -13.96 3.93
C ARG A 370 -12.31 -12.54 3.39
N GLU A 371 -13.34 -12.00 2.75
CA GLU A 371 -13.31 -10.63 2.22
C GLU A 371 -13.17 -9.59 3.34
N CYS A 372 -13.83 -9.80 4.49
CA CYS A 372 -13.69 -8.93 5.66
C CYS A 372 -12.25 -8.86 6.17
N ILE A 373 -11.51 -9.98 6.17
CA ILE A 373 -10.08 -9.97 6.55
C ILE A 373 -9.25 -9.17 5.56
N LEU A 374 -9.49 -9.36 4.26
CA LEU A 374 -8.77 -8.63 3.21
C LEU A 374 -9.05 -7.11 3.25
N THR A 375 -10.23 -6.72 3.72
CA THR A 375 -10.62 -5.31 3.91
C THR A 375 -10.38 -4.77 5.32
N ALA A 376 -9.71 -5.54 6.20
CA ALA A 376 -9.39 -5.21 7.58
C ALA A 376 -10.61 -5.03 8.52
N ASP A 377 -11.77 -5.56 8.18
CA ASP A 377 -12.94 -5.65 9.06
C ASP A 377 -12.93 -6.96 9.86
N VAL A 378 -12.00 -7.03 10.84
CA VAL A 378 -11.81 -8.24 11.67
C VAL A 378 -13.06 -8.60 12.48
N ALA A 379 -13.84 -7.61 12.92
CA ALA A 379 -15.03 -7.84 13.74
C ALA A 379 -16.14 -8.56 12.94
N SER A 380 -16.39 -8.11 11.72
CA SER A 380 -17.37 -8.77 10.82
C SER A 380 -16.87 -10.15 10.38
N ALA A 381 -15.54 -10.31 10.16
CA ALA A 381 -14.94 -11.61 9.85
C ALA A 381 -15.19 -12.64 10.97
N ILE A 382 -14.92 -12.26 12.24
CA ILE A 382 -15.19 -13.12 13.40
C ILE A 382 -16.64 -13.53 13.45
N THR A 383 -17.56 -12.56 13.33
CA THR A 383 -19.00 -12.80 13.43
C THR A 383 -19.48 -13.79 12.36
N SER A 384 -19.06 -13.57 11.11
CA SER A 384 -19.45 -14.44 10.00
C SER A 384 -18.84 -15.83 10.13
N GLN A 385 -17.54 -15.92 10.49
CA GLN A 385 -16.88 -17.20 10.62
C GLN A 385 -17.42 -18.04 11.79
N GLN A 386 -17.81 -17.40 12.91
CA GLN A 386 -18.44 -18.09 14.02
C GLN A 386 -19.81 -18.67 13.64
N ARG A 387 -20.63 -17.88 12.94
CA ARG A 387 -21.94 -18.37 12.45
C ARG A 387 -21.78 -19.50 11.42
N ALA A 388 -20.80 -19.42 10.53
CA ALA A 388 -20.45 -20.50 9.61
C ALA A 388 -20.09 -21.78 10.34
N LEU A 389 -19.29 -21.68 11.41
CA LEU A 389 -18.92 -22.81 12.27
C LEU A 389 -20.16 -23.46 12.90
N GLU A 390 -21.09 -22.67 13.46
CA GLU A 390 -22.37 -23.18 14.00
C GLU A 390 -23.17 -23.93 12.94
N ASP A 391 -23.25 -23.40 11.72
CA ASP A 391 -23.96 -24.03 10.61
C ASP A 391 -23.29 -25.37 10.18
N ARG A 392 -21.95 -25.45 10.13
CA ARG A 392 -21.21 -26.68 9.82
C ARG A 392 -21.43 -27.74 10.90
N GLN A 393 -21.43 -27.33 12.17
CA GLN A 393 -21.75 -28.19 13.30
C GLN A 393 -23.17 -28.75 13.21
N ALA A 394 -24.13 -27.89 12.89
CA ALA A 394 -25.55 -28.30 12.79
C ALA A 394 -25.79 -29.35 11.70
N VAL A 395 -25.02 -29.35 10.62
CA VAL A 395 -25.14 -30.33 9.53
C VAL A 395 -24.21 -31.54 9.71
N GLY A 396 -23.35 -31.57 10.75
CA GLY A 396 -22.41 -32.63 11.02
C GLY A 396 -21.25 -32.73 10.00
N ASP A 397 -20.89 -31.63 9.34
CA ASP A 397 -19.78 -31.54 8.40
C ASP A 397 -18.45 -31.37 9.15
N VAL A 398 -17.87 -32.49 9.59
CA VAL A 398 -16.63 -32.49 10.38
C VAL A 398 -15.45 -31.85 9.64
N ALA A 399 -15.34 -32.05 8.34
CA ALA A 399 -14.28 -31.43 7.54
C ALA A 399 -14.46 -29.92 7.45
N GLY A 400 -15.68 -29.46 7.13
CA GLY A 400 -16.03 -28.05 7.11
C GLY A 400 -15.92 -27.38 8.48
N GLU A 401 -16.32 -28.08 9.56
CA GLU A 401 -16.14 -27.59 10.94
C GLU A 401 -14.66 -27.35 11.25
N GLY A 402 -13.79 -28.31 10.95
CA GLY A 402 -12.35 -28.16 11.15
C GLY A 402 -11.76 -27.04 10.31
N ALA A 403 -12.19 -26.89 9.05
CA ALA A 403 -11.78 -25.78 8.20
C ALA A 403 -12.24 -24.42 8.74
N CYS A 404 -13.48 -24.32 9.24
CA CYS A 404 -13.99 -23.10 9.91
C CYS A 404 -13.19 -22.75 11.16
N MET A 405 -12.86 -23.72 12.00
CA MET A 405 -12.04 -23.53 13.19
C MET A 405 -10.64 -23.02 12.81
N ARG A 406 -10.02 -23.60 11.78
CA ARG A 406 -8.72 -23.17 11.25
C ARG A 406 -8.77 -21.72 10.74
N ALA A 407 -9.79 -21.38 9.95
CA ALA A 407 -9.97 -20.03 9.44
C ALA A 407 -10.20 -19.03 10.58
N LEU A 408 -11.03 -19.36 11.56
CA LEU A 408 -11.28 -18.54 12.74
C LEU A 408 -10.02 -18.37 13.60
N ALA A 409 -9.17 -19.40 13.70
CA ALA A 409 -7.87 -19.30 14.38
C ALA A 409 -6.96 -18.28 13.67
N HIS A 410 -6.91 -18.29 12.34
CA HIS A 410 -6.18 -17.28 11.58
C HIS A 410 -6.73 -15.87 11.81
N ILE A 411 -8.06 -15.70 11.83
CA ILE A 411 -8.72 -14.41 12.11
C ILE A 411 -8.34 -13.91 13.51
N TRP A 412 -8.36 -14.77 14.53
CA TRP A 412 -7.95 -14.42 15.90
C TRP A 412 -6.48 -14.03 15.98
N TRP A 413 -5.62 -14.71 15.22
CA TRP A 413 -4.21 -14.30 15.13
C TRP A 413 -4.04 -12.91 14.51
N CYS A 414 -4.77 -12.60 13.43
CA CYS A 414 -4.81 -11.25 12.85
C CYS A 414 -5.35 -10.20 13.82
N ALA A 415 -6.26 -10.59 14.73
CA ALA A 415 -6.79 -9.73 15.79
C ALA A 415 -5.80 -9.49 16.94
N GLY A 416 -4.65 -10.18 16.97
CA GLY A 416 -3.66 -10.12 18.05
C GLY A 416 -3.93 -11.10 19.21
N GLU A 417 -4.92 -11.98 19.11
CA GLU A 417 -5.34 -12.95 20.11
C GLU A 417 -4.61 -14.30 19.91
N GLY A 418 -3.27 -14.28 19.97
CA GLY A 418 -2.42 -15.43 19.61
C GLY A 418 -2.68 -16.72 20.39
N ASP A 419 -2.94 -16.64 21.71
CA ASP A 419 -3.25 -17.80 22.56
C ASP A 419 -4.55 -18.46 22.10
N ARG A 420 -5.59 -17.66 21.89
CA ARG A 420 -6.90 -18.13 21.41
C ARG A 420 -6.81 -18.75 20.01
N ALA A 421 -5.98 -18.18 19.16
CA ALA A 421 -5.72 -18.70 17.83
C ALA A 421 -5.09 -20.11 17.90
N ARG A 422 -4.08 -20.29 18.74
CA ARG A 422 -3.41 -21.60 18.94
C ARG A 422 -4.34 -22.65 19.51
N ASP A 423 -5.11 -22.30 20.54
CA ASP A 423 -6.07 -23.22 21.15
C ASP A 423 -7.11 -23.71 20.15
N LEU A 424 -7.65 -22.82 19.34
CA LEU A 424 -8.65 -23.15 18.33
C LEU A 424 -8.05 -23.98 17.17
N ALA A 425 -6.83 -23.65 16.72
CA ALA A 425 -6.12 -24.44 15.72
C ALA A 425 -5.79 -25.85 16.23
N ALA A 426 -5.43 -26.01 17.51
CA ALA A 426 -5.23 -27.31 18.12
C ALA A 426 -6.54 -28.13 18.21
N GLN A 427 -7.66 -27.48 18.51
CA GLN A 427 -8.98 -28.11 18.48
C GLN A 427 -9.34 -28.57 17.05
N SER A 428 -9.08 -27.74 16.03
CA SER A 428 -9.28 -28.10 14.62
C SER A 428 -8.49 -29.36 14.25
N VAL A 429 -7.19 -29.40 14.60
CA VAL A 429 -6.34 -30.58 14.35
C VAL A 429 -6.92 -31.83 15.03
N LYS A 430 -7.27 -31.74 16.31
CA LYS A 430 -7.85 -32.87 17.08
C LYS A 430 -9.15 -33.38 16.46
N LEU A 431 -10.02 -32.48 16.02
CA LEU A 431 -11.26 -32.82 15.34
C LEU A 431 -11.00 -33.57 14.03
N LEU A 432 -10.13 -32.99 13.17
CA LEU A 432 -9.83 -33.55 11.85
C LEU A 432 -9.04 -34.85 11.91
N GLU A 433 -8.29 -35.13 12.99
CA GLU A 433 -7.66 -36.42 13.22
C GLU A 433 -8.68 -37.55 13.42
N SER A 434 -9.88 -37.26 13.87
CA SER A 434 -10.97 -38.24 13.99
C SER A 434 -11.70 -38.54 12.68
N ALA A 435 -11.47 -37.75 11.63
CA ALA A 435 -12.06 -37.91 10.30
C ALA A 435 -11.07 -38.60 9.34
N PRO A 436 -11.46 -39.07 8.15
CA PRO A 436 -10.52 -39.55 7.13
C PRO A 436 -9.47 -38.48 6.74
N PRO A 437 -8.23 -38.89 6.35
CA PRO A 437 -7.23 -37.95 5.88
C PRO A 437 -7.74 -37.14 4.66
N GLY A 438 -7.52 -35.80 4.70
CA GLY A 438 -7.95 -34.91 3.64
C GLY A 438 -7.15 -33.60 3.65
N ALA A 439 -7.40 -32.71 2.68
CA ALA A 439 -6.71 -31.45 2.53
C ALA A 439 -6.88 -30.55 3.77
N GLU A 440 -8.08 -30.52 4.38
CA GLU A 440 -8.39 -29.74 5.57
C GLU A 440 -7.48 -30.12 6.75
N ARG A 441 -7.16 -31.43 6.90
CA ARG A 441 -6.23 -31.90 7.94
C ARG A 441 -4.81 -31.48 7.66
N ALA A 442 -4.33 -31.57 6.41
CA ALA A 442 -3.00 -31.11 6.04
C ALA A 442 -2.84 -29.61 6.30
N GLN A 443 -3.83 -28.82 5.91
CA GLN A 443 -3.86 -27.38 6.15
C GLN A 443 -3.96 -27.04 7.64
N ALA A 444 -4.71 -27.80 8.43
CA ALA A 444 -4.79 -27.59 9.88
C ALA A 444 -3.43 -27.85 10.56
N TYR A 445 -2.70 -28.89 10.15
CA TYR A 445 -1.33 -29.11 10.62
C TYR A 445 -0.41 -27.96 10.26
N ALA A 446 -0.45 -27.48 9.01
CA ALA A 446 0.36 -26.35 8.55
C ALA A 446 0.05 -25.08 9.32
N THR A 447 -1.23 -24.78 9.54
CA THR A 447 -1.66 -23.57 10.28
C THR A 447 -1.24 -23.65 11.76
N LEU A 448 -1.46 -24.80 12.44
CA LEU A 448 -1.02 -24.94 13.84
C LEU A 448 0.49 -24.86 13.96
N ALA A 449 1.24 -25.50 13.03
CA ALA A 449 2.69 -25.40 12.97
C ALA A 449 3.15 -23.94 12.86
N GLN A 450 2.53 -23.16 11.97
CA GLN A 450 2.84 -21.73 11.80
C GLN A 450 2.56 -20.93 13.09
N LEU A 451 1.39 -21.11 13.72
CA LEU A 451 1.02 -20.40 14.94
C LEU A 451 1.95 -20.76 16.12
N MET A 452 2.44 -21.99 16.18
CA MET A 452 3.44 -22.41 17.19
C MET A 452 4.81 -21.82 16.90
N MET A 453 5.21 -21.73 15.64
CA MET A 453 6.49 -21.16 15.22
C MET A 453 6.53 -19.66 15.50
N VAL A 454 5.52 -18.89 15.05
CA VAL A 454 5.46 -17.43 15.20
C VAL A 454 5.39 -17.03 16.68
N GLY A 455 4.63 -17.75 17.51
CA GLY A 455 4.59 -17.52 18.94
C GLY A 455 5.91 -17.81 19.68
N GLY A 456 6.87 -18.49 19.01
CA GLY A 456 8.18 -18.80 19.58
C GLY A 456 8.18 -19.80 20.73
N HIS A 457 7.03 -20.42 21.02
CA HIS A 457 6.86 -21.22 22.23
C HIS A 457 7.31 -22.67 22.09
N ASP A 458 7.15 -23.30 20.90
CA ASP A 458 7.49 -24.72 20.69
C ASP A 458 7.85 -25.01 19.23
N HIS A 459 9.07 -24.67 18.84
CA HIS A 459 9.58 -24.95 17.50
C HIS A 459 9.66 -26.45 17.18
N ARG A 460 9.89 -27.31 18.18
CA ARG A 460 9.95 -28.76 17.95
C ARG A 460 8.59 -29.32 17.52
N SER A 461 7.53 -28.94 18.20
CA SER A 461 6.17 -29.33 17.82
C SER A 461 5.77 -28.70 16.48
N ALA A 462 6.16 -27.44 16.21
CA ALA A 462 5.94 -26.78 14.92
C ALA A 462 6.59 -27.58 13.76
N ILE A 463 7.84 -28.03 13.92
CA ILE A 463 8.55 -28.88 12.95
C ILE A 463 7.84 -30.23 12.77
N ALA A 464 7.43 -30.87 13.88
CA ALA A 464 6.75 -32.16 13.81
C ALA A 464 5.40 -32.09 13.07
N LEU A 465 4.60 -31.07 13.37
CA LEU A 465 3.34 -30.80 12.67
C LEU A 465 3.55 -30.41 11.20
N GLY A 466 4.54 -29.54 10.94
CA GLY A 466 4.91 -29.15 9.59
C GLY A 466 5.30 -30.36 8.72
N ARG A 467 6.06 -31.32 9.25
CA ARG A 467 6.41 -32.56 8.53
C ARG A 467 5.17 -33.39 8.20
N ARG A 468 4.21 -33.50 9.12
CA ARG A 468 2.92 -34.17 8.85
C ARG A 468 2.12 -33.46 7.75
N ALA A 469 2.17 -32.12 7.73
CA ALA A 469 1.55 -31.32 6.68
C ALA A 469 2.22 -31.55 5.31
N VAL A 470 3.55 -31.61 5.26
CA VAL A 470 4.32 -31.90 4.04
C VAL A 470 4.01 -33.30 3.50
N GLU A 471 4.01 -34.30 4.39
CA GLU A 471 3.72 -35.70 4.02
C GLU A 471 2.30 -35.84 3.45
N LEU A 472 1.28 -35.41 4.19
CA LEU A 472 -0.11 -35.50 3.76
C LEU A 472 -0.42 -34.60 2.55
N GLY A 473 0.11 -33.37 2.52
CA GLY A 473 -0.04 -32.46 1.38
C GLY A 473 0.59 -33.03 0.11
N GLY A 474 1.76 -33.68 0.24
CA GLY A 474 2.44 -34.36 -0.86
C GLY A 474 1.65 -35.57 -1.40
N GLU A 475 1.06 -36.38 -0.52
CA GLU A 475 0.19 -37.47 -0.92
C GLU A 475 -1.07 -37.03 -1.65
N LEU A 476 -1.59 -35.85 -1.29
CA LEU A 476 -2.81 -35.27 -1.88
C LEU A 476 -2.53 -34.38 -3.10
N GLY A 477 -1.25 -34.08 -3.40
CA GLY A 477 -0.88 -33.13 -4.45
C GLY A 477 -1.21 -31.66 -4.10
N ASP A 478 -1.39 -31.34 -2.83
CA ASP A 478 -1.63 -29.98 -2.34
C ASP A 478 -0.28 -29.23 -2.18
N GLU A 479 0.24 -28.73 -3.30
CA GLU A 479 1.52 -28.03 -3.37
C GLU A 479 1.57 -26.80 -2.48
N GLN A 480 0.47 -26.05 -2.36
CA GLN A 480 0.39 -24.88 -1.52
C GLN A 480 0.62 -25.21 -0.04
N THR A 481 -0.04 -26.25 0.46
CA THR A 481 0.17 -26.72 1.84
C THR A 481 1.61 -27.17 2.07
N VAL A 482 2.22 -27.86 1.09
CA VAL A 482 3.62 -28.32 1.18
C VAL A 482 4.58 -27.12 1.26
N VAL A 483 4.44 -26.16 0.36
CA VAL A 483 5.24 -24.91 0.33
C VAL A 483 5.11 -24.15 1.65
N HIS A 484 3.88 -23.97 2.12
CA HIS A 484 3.60 -23.31 3.40
C HIS A 484 4.30 -24.00 4.58
N ALA A 485 4.18 -25.31 4.65
CA ALA A 485 4.76 -26.09 5.74
C ALA A 485 6.29 -26.14 5.69
N LEU A 486 6.91 -26.25 4.50
CA LEU A 486 8.37 -26.17 4.32
C LEU A 486 8.91 -24.83 4.81
N ASN A 487 8.23 -23.72 4.48
CA ASN A 487 8.58 -22.40 4.96
C ASN A 487 8.58 -22.32 6.50
N THR A 488 7.52 -22.84 7.12
CA THR A 488 7.38 -22.88 8.58
C THR A 488 8.46 -23.74 9.24
N ILE A 489 8.74 -24.93 8.68
CA ILE A 489 9.79 -25.84 9.19
C ILE A 489 11.15 -25.16 9.09
N GLY A 490 11.47 -24.59 7.92
CA GLY A 490 12.74 -23.92 7.68
C GLY A 490 12.98 -22.78 8.66
N THR A 491 11.98 -21.92 8.87
CA THR A 491 12.04 -20.82 9.85
C THR A 491 12.27 -21.36 11.27
N ALA A 492 11.51 -22.39 11.70
CA ALA A 492 11.67 -22.97 13.04
C ALA A 492 13.04 -23.61 13.25
N GLU A 493 13.58 -24.32 12.24
CA GLU A 493 14.92 -24.93 12.30
C GLU A 493 16.02 -23.86 12.40
N VAL A 494 15.94 -22.79 11.60
CA VAL A 494 16.90 -21.68 11.68
C VAL A 494 16.85 -21.00 13.06
N CYS A 495 15.67 -20.76 13.60
CA CYS A 495 15.50 -20.22 14.96
C CYS A 495 16.14 -21.12 16.04
N MET A 496 16.17 -22.44 15.81
CA MET A 496 16.84 -23.41 16.69
C MET A 496 18.36 -23.54 16.45
N GLY A 497 18.91 -22.83 15.47
CA GLY A 497 20.31 -22.90 15.08
C GLY A 497 20.64 -24.07 14.14
N ASP A 498 19.64 -24.73 13.56
CA ASP A 498 19.86 -25.78 12.57
C ASP A 498 20.00 -25.17 11.17
N GLU A 499 21.21 -25.31 10.62
CA GLU A 499 21.56 -24.80 9.29
C GLU A 499 20.74 -25.43 8.16
N SER A 500 20.17 -26.60 8.35
CA SER A 500 19.34 -27.26 7.35
C SER A 500 18.05 -26.51 7.05
N GLY A 501 17.60 -25.63 7.97
CA GLY A 501 16.44 -24.79 7.79
C GLY A 501 16.54 -23.83 6.59
N TRP A 502 17.76 -23.33 6.30
CA TRP A 502 17.97 -22.45 5.14
C TRP A 502 17.65 -23.14 3.81
N MET A 503 18.04 -24.40 3.67
CA MET A 503 17.72 -25.17 2.45
C MET A 503 16.21 -25.36 2.28
N LYS A 504 15.45 -25.50 3.37
CA LYS A 504 13.99 -25.64 3.30
C LYS A 504 13.28 -24.33 2.95
N LEU A 505 13.80 -23.21 3.45
CA LEU A 505 13.30 -21.89 3.06
C LEU A 505 13.53 -21.62 1.56
N GLU A 506 14.72 -21.95 1.05
CA GLU A 506 15.02 -21.83 -0.38
C GLU A 506 14.21 -22.83 -1.23
N GLU A 507 14.00 -24.06 -0.76
CA GLU A 507 13.13 -25.04 -1.42
C GLU A 507 11.69 -24.54 -1.49
N SER A 508 11.16 -24.02 -0.37
CA SER A 508 9.83 -23.39 -0.34
C SER A 508 9.71 -22.28 -1.37
N LEU A 509 10.69 -21.36 -1.42
CA LEU A 509 10.73 -20.26 -2.39
C LEU A 509 10.72 -20.76 -3.84
N GLN A 510 11.56 -21.74 -4.14
CA GLN A 510 11.67 -22.28 -5.50
C GLN A 510 10.40 -23.02 -5.93
N ARG A 511 9.81 -23.81 -5.04
CA ARG A 511 8.55 -24.53 -5.30
C ARG A 511 7.39 -23.59 -5.47
N ALA A 512 7.29 -22.54 -4.63
CA ALA A 512 6.27 -21.50 -4.75
C ALA A 512 6.34 -20.82 -6.12
N ARG A 513 7.54 -20.43 -6.58
CA ARG A 513 7.74 -19.84 -7.91
C ARG A 513 7.32 -20.78 -9.04
N THR A 514 7.68 -22.05 -8.93
CA THR A 514 7.36 -23.05 -9.96
C THR A 514 5.84 -23.26 -10.06
N ALA A 515 5.14 -23.19 -8.94
CA ALA A 515 3.70 -23.39 -8.84
C ALA A 515 2.89 -22.10 -9.10
N GLY A 516 3.55 -20.94 -9.26
CA GLY A 516 2.88 -19.64 -9.45
C GLY A 516 2.10 -19.17 -8.21
N LEU A 517 2.61 -19.47 -7.00
CA LEU A 517 1.98 -19.12 -5.72
C LEU A 517 2.58 -17.81 -5.20
N ASP A 518 2.15 -16.68 -5.74
CA ASP A 518 2.79 -15.37 -5.55
C ASP A 518 2.84 -14.93 -4.08
N ASP A 519 1.76 -15.13 -3.31
CA ASP A 519 1.75 -14.84 -1.88
C ASP A 519 2.76 -15.70 -1.11
N ASP A 520 2.90 -16.96 -1.48
CA ASP A 520 3.86 -17.88 -0.84
C ASP A 520 5.31 -17.55 -1.23
N VAL A 521 5.56 -17.08 -2.45
CA VAL A 521 6.86 -16.51 -2.86
C VAL A 521 7.20 -15.30 -2.01
N GLY A 522 6.29 -14.35 -1.91
CA GLY A 522 6.49 -13.14 -1.11
C GLY A 522 6.75 -13.46 0.36
N ARG A 523 6.00 -14.41 0.94
CA ARG A 523 6.19 -14.87 2.32
C ARG A 523 7.53 -15.58 2.52
N ALA A 524 7.96 -16.43 1.58
CA ALA A 524 9.26 -17.10 1.66
C ALA A 524 10.41 -16.08 1.63
N LEU A 525 10.33 -15.06 0.77
CA LEU A 525 11.30 -13.97 0.72
C LEU A 525 11.32 -13.16 2.03
N VAL A 526 10.15 -12.85 2.59
CA VAL A 526 10.01 -12.16 3.89
C VAL A 526 10.67 -12.97 5.01
N ASN A 527 10.43 -14.28 5.08
CA ASN A 527 11.00 -15.14 6.13
C ASN A 527 12.52 -15.34 5.96
N LEU A 528 13.02 -15.47 4.73
CA LEU A 528 14.47 -15.47 4.47
C LEU A 528 15.13 -14.18 4.97
N LEU A 529 14.53 -13.02 4.75
CA LEU A 529 15.01 -11.74 5.26
C LEU A 529 14.92 -11.65 6.80
N ALA A 530 13.80 -12.11 7.37
CA ALA A 530 13.58 -12.12 8.81
C ALA A 530 14.65 -12.95 9.52
N GLU A 531 14.91 -14.16 9.05
CA GLU A 531 15.90 -15.07 9.65
C GLU A 531 17.34 -14.62 9.39
N ALA A 532 17.63 -14.07 8.21
CA ALA A 532 18.96 -13.51 7.94
C ALA A 532 19.28 -12.33 8.88
N ARG A 533 18.29 -11.48 9.17
CA ARG A 533 18.36 -10.42 10.15
C ARG A 533 18.52 -10.96 11.58
N HIS A 534 17.67 -11.90 11.97
CA HIS A 534 17.66 -12.51 13.30
C HIS A 534 18.99 -13.18 13.64
N THR A 535 19.60 -13.89 12.69
CA THR A 535 20.87 -14.59 12.84
C THR A 535 22.09 -13.75 12.49
N ARG A 536 21.91 -12.45 12.21
CA ARG A 536 22.95 -11.49 11.79
C ARG A 536 23.71 -11.92 10.52
N ARG A 537 23.08 -12.68 9.62
CA ARG A 537 23.60 -13.08 8.31
C ARG A 537 23.29 -12.04 7.23
N TYR A 538 23.80 -10.85 7.42
CA TYR A 538 23.43 -9.69 6.59
C TYR A 538 23.76 -9.84 5.11
N GLU A 539 24.84 -10.57 4.76
CA GLU A 539 25.18 -10.87 3.35
C GLU A 539 24.10 -11.73 2.67
N LEU A 540 23.53 -12.69 3.42
CA LEU A 540 22.41 -13.50 2.95
C LEU A 540 21.15 -12.64 2.78
N GLY A 541 20.86 -11.79 3.76
CA GLY A 541 19.75 -10.84 3.67
C GLY A 541 19.87 -9.89 2.46
N GLN A 542 21.06 -9.35 2.19
CA GLN A 542 21.28 -8.48 1.04
C GLN A 542 21.04 -9.16 -0.31
N ARG A 543 21.36 -10.46 -0.43
CA ARG A 543 21.13 -11.22 -1.68
C ARG A 543 19.63 -11.33 -2.00
N HIS A 544 18.79 -11.53 -0.99
CA HIS A 544 17.35 -11.66 -1.18
C HIS A 544 16.60 -10.33 -1.18
N LEU A 545 17.22 -9.26 -0.65
CA LEU A 545 16.53 -7.97 -0.49
C LEU A 545 16.10 -7.34 -1.82
N ALA A 546 16.98 -7.34 -2.82
CA ALA A 546 16.67 -6.77 -4.13
C ALA A 546 15.52 -7.54 -4.81
N ASP A 547 15.60 -8.87 -4.78
CA ASP A 547 14.58 -9.78 -5.29
C ASP A 547 13.23 -9.59 -4.55
N ALA A 548 13.24 -9.52 -3.22
CA ALA A 548 12.04 -9.30 -2.42
C ALA A 548 11.39 -7.93 -2.71
N MET A 549 12.19 -6.88 -2.86
CA MET A 549 11.69 -5.53 -3.21
C MET A 549 11.07 -5.50 -4.59
N GLU A 550 11.72 -6.11 -5.59
CA GLU A 550 11.23 -6.20 -6.96
C GLU A 550 9.98 -7.07 -7.02
N TYR A 551 10.03 -8.28 -6.45
CA TYR A 551 8.93 -9.22 -6.50
C TYR A 551 7.66 -8.68 -5.84
N THR A 552 7.78 -8.14 -4.62
CA THR A 552 6.63 -7.59 -3.91
C THR A 552 6.05 -6.33 -4.57
N LEU A 553 6.87 -5.60 -5.33
CA LEU A 553 6.40 -4.47 -6.13
C LEU A 553 5.72 -4.92 -7.42
N ASP A 554 6.30 -5.90 -8.10
CA ASP A 554 5.81 -6.37 -9.41
C ASP A 554 4.51 -7.17 -9.31
N HIS A 555 4.28 -7.83 -8.17
CA HIS A 555 3.07 -8.61 -7.90
C HIS A 555 2.09 -7.91 -6.94
N ASP A 556 2.28 -6.59 -6.69
CA ASP A 556 1.42 -5.75 -5.84
C ASP A 556 1.16 -6.34 -4.43
N LEU A 557 2.17 -7.02 -3.85
CA LEU A 557 2.13 -7.61 -2.51
C LEU A 557 2.42 -6.55 -1.43
N ASP A 558 1.64 -5.48 -1.38
CA ASP A 558 1.87 -4.31 -0.52
C ASP A 558 1.95 -4.68 0.97
N PHE A 559 1.17 -5.66 1.43
CA PHE A 559 1.25 -6.17 2.80
C PHE A 559 2.64 -6.74 3.11
N LEU A 560 3.17 -7.62 2.25
CA LEU A 560 4.49 -8.26 2.43
C LEU A 560 5.62 -7.25 2.18
N ARG A 561 5.45 -6.32 1.26
CA ARG A 561 6.40 -5.25 1.01
C ARG A 561 6.69 -4.41 2.25
N ARG A 562 5.71 -4.17 3.12
CA ARG A 562 5.92 -3.47 4.39
C ARG A 562 6.90 -4.19 5.31
N PHE A 563 6.85 -5.52 5.36
CA PHE A 563 7.84 -6.32 6.09
C PHE A 563 9.23 -6.18 5.46
N VAL A 564 9.33 -6.29 4.13
CA VAL A 564 10.61 -6.13 3.42
C VAL A 564 11.23 -4.77 3.72
N LEU A 565 10.45 -3.69 3.69
CA LEU A 565 10.90 -2.34 4.02
C LEU A 565 11.34 -2.20 5.50
N ALA A 566 10.61 -2.80 6.44
CA ALA A 566 10.97 -2.79 7.85
C ALA A 566 12.29 -3.56 8.09
N TYR A 567 12.47 -4.71 7.45
CA TYR A 567 13.71 -5.49 7.54
C TYR A 567 14.89 -4.80 6.84
N GLN A 568 14.65 -4.16 5.70
CA GLN A 568 15.65 -3.30 5.05
C GLN A 568 16.09 -2.17 5.98
N ALA A 569 15.15 -1.54 6.68
CA ALA A 569 15.45 -0.47 7.61
C ALA A 569 16.38 -0.95 8.74
N GLU A 570 16.11 -2.12 9.33
CA GLU A 570 16.98 -2.67 10.38
C GLU A 570 18.35 -3.06 9.83
N LEU A 571 18.41 -3.71 8.69
CA LEU A 571 19.67 -4.09 8.03
C LEU A 571 20.54 -2.86 7.76
N ARG A 572 19.95 -1.78 7.24
CA ARG A 572 20.65 -0.50 7.00
C ARG A 572 21.11 0.17 8.30
N LEU A 573 20.28 0.11 9.36
CA LEU A 573 20.63 0.64 10.67
C LEU A 573 21.88 -0.04 11.25
N GLU A 574 21.92 -1.37 11.20
CA GLU A 574 23.02 -2.16 11.74
C GLU A 574 24.33 -1.97 10.94
N GLN A 575 24.21 -1.76 9.63
CA GLN A 575 25.36 -1.47 8.73
C GLN A 575 25.87 -0.02 8.83
N GLY A 576 25.11 0.87 9.48
CA GLY A 576 25.50 2.27 9.67
C GLY A 576 24.91 3.23 8.64
N ASP A 577 24.07 2.77 7.72
CA ASP A 577 23.37 3.58 6.71
C ASP A 577 22.09 4.18 7.29
N TRP A 578 22.23 5.03 8.30
CA TRP A 578 21.15 5.48 9.15
C TRP A 578 20.09 6.34 8.48
N ASP A 579 20.44 7.07 7.42
CA ASP A 579 19.49 7.89 6.67
C ASP A 579 18.60 7.02 5.77
N ASP A 580 19.18 5.98 5.17
CA ASP A 580 18.44 4.99 4.40
C ASP A 580 17.55 4.13 5.30
N ALA A 581 18.04 3.78 6.49
CA ALA A 581 17.25 3.10 7.51
C ALA A 581 15.98 3.88 7.89
N ALA A 582 16.13 5.18 8.16
CA ALA A 582 15.01 6.06 8.48
C ALA A 582 14.00 6.14 7.32
N ARG A 583 14.49 6.25 6.08
CA ARG A 583 13.65 6.33 4.87
C ARG A 583 12.84 5.05 4.68
N SER A 584 13.48 3.89 4.73
CA SER A 584 12.79 2.60 4.60
C SER A 584 11.77 2.35 5.71
N ALA A 585 12.08 2.73 6.97
CA ALA A 585 11.16 2.61 8.08
C ALA A 585 9.92 3.51 7.90
N LEU A 586 10.10 4.76 7.47
CA LEU A 586 9.00 5.68 7.20
C LEU A 586 8.15 5.22 6.01
N GLU A 587 8.76 4.65 4.96
CA GLU A 587 8.03 4.07 3.83
C GLU A 587 7.19 2.86 4.28
N SER A 588 7.71 2.00 5.16
CA SER A 588 6.94 0.90 5.76
C SER A 588 5.71 1.38 6.55
N LEU A 589 5.77 2.57 7.15
CA LEU A 589 4.70 3.19 7.94
C LEU A 589 3.72 4.01 7.10
N ALA A 590 3.92 4.14 5.81
CA ALA A 590 3.07 4.97 4.94
C ALA A 590 1.59 4.55 5.04
N PRO A 591 0.63 5.51 5.06
CA PRO A 591 -0.79 5.19 5.11
C PRO A 591 -1.23 4.47 3.83
N GLY A 592 -2.20 3.57 3.92
CA GLY A 592 -2.84 2.97 2.73
C GLY A 592 -2.83 1.44 2.64
N GLY A 593 -2.50 0.69 3.70
CA GLY A 593 -2.63 -0.78 3.67
C GLY A 593 -3.18 -1.34 4.97
N SER A 594 -3.94 -2.43 4.90
CA SER A 594 -4.43 -3.15 6.07
C SER A 594 -3.28 -3.75 6.88
N GLY A 595 -3.20 -3.35 8.09
CA GLY A 595 -2.74 -3.91 9.31
C GLY A 595 -1.65 -4.99 9.38
N ALA A 596 -0.45 -4.78 8.83
CA ALA A 596 0.71 -5.55 9.30
C ALA A 596 1.23 -4.92 10.60
N ASN A 597 0.56 -5.15 11.73
CA ASN A 597 1.00 -4.62 13.02
C ASN A 597 2.45 -5.01 13.34
N THR A 598 2.86 -6.23 13.01
CA THR A 598 4.24 -6.70 13.18
C THR A 598 5.26 -5.86 12.40
N ALA A 599 5.05 -5.59 11.12
CA ALA A 599 5.92 -4.73 10.31
C ALA A 599 5.96 -3.29 10.86
N ARG A 600 4.80 -2.79 11.32
CA ARG A 600 4.69 -1.47 11.96
C ARG A 600 5.50 -1.41 13.26
N VAL A 601 5.39 -2.41 14.13
CA VAL A 601 6.18 -2.49 15.37
C VAL A 601 7.67 -2.45 15.05
N GLN A 602 8.11 -3.21 14.05
CA GLN A 602 9.52 -3.25 13.66
C GLN A 602 10.01 -1.90 13.12
N ALA A 603 9.26 -1.27 12.23
CA ALA A 603 9.61 0.04 11.69
C ALA A 603 9.69 1.12 12.79
N LEU A 604 8.72 1.14 13.72
CA LEU A 604 8.73 2.02 14.90
C LEU A 604 9.93 1.74 15.80
N THR A 605 10.27 0.46 16.03
CA THR A 605 11.44 0.05 16.83
C THR A 605 12.74 0.58 16.21
N VAL A 606 12.90 0.46 14.89
CA VAL A 606 14.06 1.00 14.16
C VAL A 606 14.15 2.51 14.29
N LEU A 607 13.04 3.24 14.12
CA LEU A 607 13.01 4.71 14.27
C LEU A 607 13.35 5.14 15.69
N GLY A 608 12.80 4.48 16.70
CA GLY A 608 13.09 4.74 18.10
C GLY A 608 14.57 4.49 18.43
N ARG A 609 15.13 3.33 17.98
CA ARG A 609 16.55 2.99 18.17
C ARG A 609 17.46 3.99 17.48
N LEU A 610 17.14 4.37 16.26
CA LEU A 610 17.92 5.37 15.51
C LEU A 610 17.94 6.73 16.19
N ARG A 611 16.79 7.22 16.66
CA ARG A 611 16.69 8.47 17.40
C ARG A 611 17.48 8.42 18.70
N ALA A 612 17.38 7.34 19.47
CA ALA A 612 18.17 7.15 20.68
C ALA A 612 19.67 7.16 20.39
N ARG A 613 20.15 6.41 19.39
CA ARG A 613 21.56 6.36 18.99
C ARG A 613 22.07 7.72 18.46
N ARG A 614 21.23 8.48 17.74
CA ARG A 614 21.57 9.85 17.30
C ARG A 614 21.50 10.88 18.42
N GLY A 615 20.77 10.59 19.51
CA GLY A 615 20.42 11.56 20.54
C GLY A 615 19.45 12.62 20.01
N ASP A 616 18.55 12.24 19.11
CA ASP A 616 17.48 13.08 18.59
C ASP A 616 16.33 13.13 19.63
N PRO A 617 15.47 14.18 19.61
CA PRO A 617 14.41 14.30 20.60
C PRO A 617 13.38 13.18 20.44
N ASP A 618 12.78 12.80 21.58
CA ASP A 618 11.59 11.96 21.67
C ASP A 618 11.69 10.57 20.98
N PRO A 619 12.67 9.71 21.34
CA PRO A 619 12.70 8.33 20.89
C PRO A 619 11.54 7.51 21.45
N TRP A 620 11.02 7.90 22.63
CA TRP A 620 10.01 7.14 23.38
C TRP A 620 8.64 7.15 22.70
N ALA A 621 8.26 8.20 21.99
CA ALA A 621 7.00 8.23 21.25
C ALA A 621 6.90 7.03 20.29
N PHE A 622 7.97 6.72 19.56
CA PHE A 622 8.00 5.56 18.68
C PHE A 622 8.05 4.22 19.41
N LEU A 623 8.80 4.18 20.52
CA LEU A 623 9.00 2.95 21.30
C LEU A 623 7.76 2.59 22.15
N ASP A 624 7.01 3.58 22.62
CA ASP A 624 5.78 3.37 23.37
C ASP A 624 4.64 2.96 22.41
N ASP A 625 4.50 3.61 21.25
CA ASP A 625 3.59 3.18 20.19
C ASP A 625 3.88 1.73 19.74
N ALA A 626 5.17 1.39 19.59
CA ALA A 626 5.59 0.02 19.25
C ALA A 626 5.19 -0.97 20.34
N LEU A 627 5.36 -0.61 21.63
CA LEU A 627 5.06 -1.49 22.75
C LEU A 627 3.54 -1.72 22.89
N GLU A 628 2.73 -0.68 22.74
CA GLU A 628 1.27 -0.78 22.75
C GLU A 628 0.76 -1.76 21.68
N LEU A 629 1.36 -1.72 20.49
CA LEU A 629 1.00 -2.63 19.39
C LEU A 629 1.56 -4.05 19.57
N ALA A 630 2.72 -4.22 20.22
CA ALA A 630 3.41 -5.51 20.33
C ALA A 630 2.87 -6.40 21.45
N LEU A 631 2.51 -5.82 22.60
CA LEU A 631 2.10 -6.58 23.80
C LEU A 631 0.89 -7.50 23.55
N PRO A 632 -0.18 -7.05 22.89
CA PRO A 632 -1.32 -7.93 22.63
C PRO A 632 -0.99 -9.13 21.71
N GLN A 633 0.00 -8.98 20.81
CA GLN A 633 0.38 -10.03 19.87
C GLN A 633 1.14 -11.18 20.54
N ASN A 634 1.83 -10.91 21.66
CA ASN A 634 2.70 -11.87 22.38
C ASN A 634 3.68 -12.61 21.44
N ASP A 635 4.17 -11.91 20.41
CA ASP A 635 5.09 -12.42 19.39
C ASP A 635 6.53 -12.09 19.80
N LEU A 636 7.29 -13.12 20.15
CA LEU A 636 8.67 -12.98 20.63
C LEU A 636 9.60 -12.38 19.56
N LEU A 637 9.30 -12.57 18.27
CA LEU A 637 10.08 -12.03 17.15
C LEU A 637 10.08 -10.49 17.11
N VAL A 638 9.07 -9.87 17.66
CA VAL A 638 8.96 -8.40 17.73
C VAL A 638 9.19 -7.85 19.14
N VAL A 639 8.73 -8.55 20.17
CA VAL A 639 8.79 -8.08 21.55
C VAL A 639 10.23 -8.07 22.08
N CYS A 640 11.05 -9.11 21.80
CA CYS A 640 12.43 -9.18 22.30
C CYS A 640 13.33 -8.07 21.73
N PRO A 641 13.36 -7.80 20.38
CA PRO A 641 14.12 -6.66 19.84
C PRO A 641 13.64 -5.31 20.35
N LEU A 642 12.34 -5.15 20.60
CA LEU A 642 11.77 -3.92 21.15
C LEU A 642 12.26 -3.67 22.59
N TRP A 643 12.20 -4.69 23.48
CA TRP A 643 12.71 -4.56 24.84
C TRP A 643 14.21 -4.24 24.87
N ALA A 644 15.01 -4.88 24.00
CA ALA A 644 16.44 -4.58 23.87
C ALA A 644 16.65 -3.12 23.43
N THR A 645 15.85 -2.63 22.49
CA THR A 645 15.91 -1.24 22.00
C THR A 645 15.53 -0.25 23.08
N ARG A 646 14.50 -0.53 23.88
CA ARG A 646 14.06 0.31 25.00
C ARG A 646 15.13 0.37 26.09
N ALA A 647 15.78 -0.76 26.37
CA ALA A 647 16.89 -0.83 27.30
C ALA A 647 18.10 0.00 26.80
N GLU A 648 18.45 -0.10 25.52
CA GLU A 648 19.49 0.72 24.90
C GLU A 648 19.17 2.22 25.01
N ALA A 649 17.93 2.61 24.67
CA ALA A 649 17.50 4.00 24.72
C ALA A 649 17.59 4.59 26.14
N ALA A 650 17.11 3.86 27.15
CA ALA A 650 17.20 4.26 28.54
C ALA A 650 18.66 4.40 29.03
N TRP A 651 19.53 3.45 28.64
CA TRP A 651 20.95 3.49 28.96
C TRP A 651 21.66 4.71 28.34
N LEU A 652 21.33 5.04 27.09
CA LEU A 652 21.88 6.22 26.39
C LEU A 652 21.44 7.55 27.02
N GLU A 653 20.29 7.55 27.69
CA GLU A 653 19.77 8.69 28.50
C GLU A 653 20.30 8.70 29.92
N HIS A 654 21.19 7.77 30.30
CA HIS A 654 21.73 7.59 31.64
C HIS A 654 20.72 7.13 32.70
N ASP A 655 19.56 6.59 32.29
CA ASP A 655 18.59 5.98 33.19
C ASP A 655 18.84 4.46 33.31
N ASN A 656 19.84 4.13 34.13
CA ASN A 656 20.22 2.73 34.35
C ASN A 656 19.13 1.91 35.04
N LEU A 657 18.27 2.52 35.86
CA LEU A 657 17.15 1.80 36.48
C LEU A 657 16.12 1.38 35.46
N LYS A 658 15.73 2.28 34.56
CA LYS A 658 14.81 1.99 33.47
C LYS A 658 15.44 0.98 32.49
N ALA A 659 16.72 1.15 32.14
CA ALA A 659 17.43 0.22 31.25
C ALA A 659 17.44 -1.21 31.80
N ALA A 660 17.69 -1.39 33.09
CA ALA A 660 17.65 -2.68 33.77
C ALA A 660 16.24 -3.29 33.79
N ALA A 661 15.21 -2.47 34.04
CA ALA A 661 13.82 -2.91 34.03
C ALA A 661 13.35 -3.36 32.65
N GLU A 662 13.66 -2.60 31.59
CA GLU A 662 13.32 -2.93 30.21
C GLU A 662 14.06 -4.21 29.75
N ALA A 663 15.37 -4.31 30.01
CA ALA A 663 16.13 -5.54 29.72
C ALA A 663 15.61 -6.74 30.52
N GLY A 664 15.24 -6.55 31.80
CA GLY A 664 14.66 -7.59 32.64
C GLY A 664 13.31 -8.11 32.12
N ALA A 665 12.45 -7.23 31.64
CA ALA A 665 11.19 -7.62 31.03
C ALA A 665 11.43 -8.49 29.78
N GLY A 666 12.37 -8.10 28.91
CA GLY A 666 12.75 -8.90 27.74
C GLY A 666 13.37 -10.25 28.12
N LEU A 667 14.25 -10.29 29.14
CA LEU A 667 14.87 -11.54 29.62
C LEU A 667 13.82 -12.53 30.15
N ALA A 668 12.79 -12.02 30.84
CA ALA A 668 11.74 -12.88 31.39
C ALA A 668 10.99 -13.67 30.29
N VAL A 669 10.84 -13.10 29.11
CA VAL A 669 10.18 -13.75 27.97
C VAL A 669 11.16 -14.57 27.10
N VAL A 670 12.40 -14.08 26.92
CA VAL A 670 13.38 -14.75 26.03
C VAL A 670 13.92 -16.06 26.60
N PHE A 671 13.79 -16.28 27.91
CA PHE A 671 14.27 -17.52 28.54
C PHE A 671 13.66 -18.80 27.95
N GLN A 672 12.45 -18.69 27.41
CA GLN A 672 11.75 -19.82 26.78
C GLN A 672 12.11 -20.00 25.30
N HIS A 673 12.86 -19.06 24.73
CA HIS A 673 13.20 -19.07 23.30
C HIS A 673 14.69 -19.42 23.07
N PRO A 674 15.02 -20.23 22.05
CA PRO A 674 16.39 -20.67 21.78
C PRO A 674 17.31 -19.58 21.21
N SER A 675 16.81 -18.37 20.85
CA SER A 675 17.63 -17.32 20.22
C SER A 675 18.80 -16.87 21.08
N ALA A 676 19.99 -17.23 20.69
CA ALA A 676 21.22 -16.77 21.32
C ALA A 676 21.45 -15.27 21.14
N TRP A 677 20.96 -14.70 20.04
CA TRP A 677 21.13 -13.27 19.73
C TRP A 677 20.29 -12.38 20.64
N TRP A 678 19.00 -12.65 20.80
CA TRP A 678 18.14 -11.86 21.69
C TRP A 678 18.54 -12.00 23.14
N ARG A 679 18.87 -13.23 23.57
CA ARG A 679 19.38 -13.49 24.92
C ARG A 679 20.65 -12.69 25.18
N GLY A 680 21.60 -12.73 24.24
CA GLY A 680 22.84 -11.99 24.32
C GLY A 680 22.65 -10.48 24.39
N GLU A 681 21.79 -9.91 23.52
CA GLU A 681 21.52 -8.48 23.47
C GLU A 681 20.85 -7.97 24.74
N LEU A 682 19.82 -8.67 25.24
CA LEU A 682 19.12 -8.32 26.48
C LEU A 682 20.02 -8.49 27.71
N ALA A 683 20.82 -9.58 27.81
CA ALA A 683 21.79 -9.76 28.87
C ALA A 683 22.87 -8.66 28.85
N PHE A 684 23.33 -8.27 27.67
CA PHE A 684 24.29 -7.19 27.49
C PHE A 684 23.75 -5.85 28.03
N TRP A 685 22.52 -5.45 27.67
CA TRP A 685 21.94 -4.21 28.18
C TRP A 685 21.66 -4.26 29.69
N SER A 686 21.24 -5.41 30.20
CA SER A 686 21.12 -5.62 31.66
C SER A 686 22.47 -5.44 32.36
N TRP A 687 23.55 -6.04 31.81
CA TRP A 687 24.90 -5.87 32.32
C TRP A 687 25.40 -4.41 32.23
N LYS A 688 25.15 -3.74 31.10
CA LYS A 688 25.51 -2.32 30.92
C LYS A 688 24.83 -1.41 31.94
N ALA A 689 23.62 -1.73 32.35
CA ALA A 689 22.83 -0.97 33.30
C ALA A 689 23.21 -1.24 34.79
N THR A 690 23.52 -2.50 35.09
CA THR A 690 23.69 -2.93 36.52
C THR A 690 25.14 -3.22 36.89
N GLY A 691 26.01 -3.48 35.94
CA GLY A 691 27.36 -3.99 36.16
C GLY A 691 27.43 -5.46 36.63
N VAL A 692 26.27 -6.15 36.69
CA VAL A 692 26.17 -7.53 37.14
C VAL A 692 26.10 -8.47 35.95
N ASN A 693 27.03 -9.42 35.85
CA ASN A 693 26.98 -10.44 34.81
C ASN A 693 25.82 -11.39 35.05
N GLN A 694 24.97 -11.48 34.07
CA GLN A 694 23.95 -12.54 33.93
C GLN A 694 24.63 -13.85 33.49
N SER A 695 23.87 -14.97 33.46
CA SER A 695 24.35 -16.18 32.83
C SER A 695 24.64 -15.93 31.35
N LEU A 696 25.86 -16.28 30.90
CA LEU A 696 26.31 -16.17 29.52
C LEU A 696 25.94 -17.39 28.68
N GLU A 697 25.37 -18.40 29.32
CA GLU A 697 24.97 -19.64 28.65
C GLU A 697 23.87 -19.38 27.62
N GLY A 698 24.13 -19.80 26.40
CA GLY A 698 23.20 -19.58 25.28
C GLY A 698 23.14 -18.14 24.74
N CYS A 699 24.09 -17.25 25.10
CA CYS A 699 24.28 -15.95 24.48
C CYS A 699 25.13 -16.05 23.22
N ALA A 700 24.83 -15.22 22.21
CA ALA A 700 25.66 -15.11 21.01
C ALA A 700 27.08 -14.65 21.36
N ALA A 701 28.09 -15.25 20.72
CA ALA A 701 29.51 -15.08 21.05
C ALA A 701 29.95 -13.60 21.17
N PRO A 702 29.61 -12.66 20.28
CA PRO A 702 30.08 -11.28 20.43
C PRO A 702 29.60 -10.59 21.70
N TYR A 703 28.38 -10.87 22.14
CA TYR A 703 27.86 -10.33 23.41
C TYR A 703 28.51 -11.01 24.61
N ALA A 704 28.65 -12.34 24.58
CA ALA A 704 29.31 -13.08 25.67
C ALA A 704 30.76 -12.62 25.84
N LEU A 705 31.56 -12.56 24.76
CA LEU A 705 32.93 -12.08 24.76
C LEU A 705 33.04 -10.66 25.33
N HIS A 706 32.12 -9.77 24.97
CA HIS A 706 32.15 -8.39 25.48
C HIS A 706 31.91 -8.38 26.99
N MET A 707 30.93 -9.12 27.49
CA MET A 707 30.62 -9.20 28.92
C MET A 707 31.72 -9.92 29.75
N GLU A 708 32.52 -10.82 29.13
CA GLU A 708 33.71 -11.44 29.68
C GLU A 708 34.93 -10.49 29.72
N GLY A 709 34.83 -9.28 29.14
CA GLY A 709 35.94 -8.34 29.05
C GLY A 709 36.89 -8.59 27.87
N ARG A 710 36.58 -9.56 26.99
CA ARG A 710 37.32 -9.85 25.74
C ARG A 710 36.90 -8.93 24.60
N VAL A 711 37.04 -7.62 24.87
CA VAL A 711 36.43 -6.56 24.02
C VAL A 711 37.00 -6.53 22.62
N ALA A 712 38.31 -6.82 22.42
CA ALA A 712 38.93 -6.86 21.10
C ALA A 712 38.37 -7.97 20.21
N GLU A 713 38.11 -9.15 20.81
CA GLU A 713 37.52 -10.28 20.09
C GLU A 713 36.04 -10.04 19.77
N ALA A 714 35.32 -9.42 20.70
CA ALA A 714 33.95 -8.97 20.46
C ALA A 714 33.86 -7.95 19.32
N ALA A 715 34.76 -6.93 19.31
CA ALA A 715 34.85 -5.93 18.25
C ALA A 715 35.20 -6.57 16.90
N ALA A 716 36.13 -7.54 16.87
CA ALA A 716 36.48 -8.27 15.65
C ALA A 716 35.27 -9.06 15.12
N GLY A 717 34.48 -9.69 15.98
CA GLY A 717 33.26 -10.39 15.60
C GLY A 717 32.22 -9.45 14.98
N TRP A 718 31.99 -8.29 15.59
CA TRP A 718 31.07 -7.27 15.08
C TRP A 718 31.55 -6.67 13.75
N ARG A 719 32.85 -6.40 13.62
CA ARG A 719 33.47 -5.93 12.38
C ARG A 719 33.27 -6.92 11.24
N ALA A 720 33.47 -8.21 11.50
CA ALA A 720 33.26 -9.26 10.49
C ALA A 720 31.81 -9.34 9.97
N MET A 721 30.83 -8.96 10.80
CA MET A 721 29.40 -8.90 10.44
C MET A 721 28.99 -7.52 9.86
N GLY A 722 29.89 -6.54 9.79
CA GLY A 722 29.58 -5.19 9.33
C GLY A 722 28.80 -4.33 10.34
N CYS A 723 28.69 -4.74 11.60
CA CYS A 723 27.94 -4.06 12.66
C CYS A 723 28.77 -2.94 13.30
N ARG A 724 28.91 -1.82 12.58
CA ARG A 724 29.80 -0.71 12.94
C ARG A 724 29.49 -0.08 14.32
N TYR A 725 28.21 0.05 14.68
CA TYR A 725 27.84 0.62 15.98
C TYR A 725 28.23 -0.29 17.14
N GLN A 726 27.95 -1.58 17.03
CA GLN A 726 28.30 -2.59 18.07
C GLN A 726 29.82 -2.80 18.15
N GLU A 727 30.54 -2.77 17.03
CA GLU A 727 32.00 -2.73 17.00
C GLU A 727 32.52 -1.57 17.86
N ALA A 728 32.03 -0.36 17.63
CA ALA A 728 32.42 0.81 18.40
C ALA A 728 32.01 0.73 19.87
N MET A 729 30.85 0.12 20.18
CA MET A 729 30.44 -0.13 21.56
C MET A 729 31.39 -1.05 22.32
N ALA A 730 31.93 -2.08 21.65
CA ALA A 730 32.92 -2.96 22.24
C ALA A 730 34.25 -2.21 22.46
N LEU A 731 34.79 -1.58 21.43
CA LEU A 731 36.03 -0.80 21.53
C LEU A 731 35.97 0.33 22.57
N ALA A 732 34.80 0.93 22.78
CA ALA A 732 34.61 1.99 23.79
C ALA A 732 34.75 1.50 25.24
N ASP A 733 34.56 0.20 25.49
CA ASP A 733 34.74 -0.41 26.80
C ASP A 733 36.16 -0.98 27.02
N SER A 734 37.05 -0.89 26.03
CA SER A 734 38.45 -1.29 26.14
C SER A 734 39.21 -0.42 27.16
N ASP A 735 40.28 -1.01 27.69
CA ASP A 735 41.26 -0.28 28.52
C ASP A 735 42.36 0.42 27.66
N ASP A 736 42.42 0.09 26.39
CA ASP A 736 43.36 0.71 25.43
C ASP A 736 42.86 2.05 24.89
N GLU A 737 43.70 3.10 24.98
CA GLU A 737 43.31 4.46 24.55
C GLU A 737 43.11 4.55 23.02
N ASP A 738 43.89 3.80 22.23
CA ASP A 738 43.78 3.83 20.78
C ASP A 738 42.49 3.15 20.31
N GLU A 739 42.09 2.04 20.93
CA GLU A 739 40.82 1.39 20.67
C GLU A 739 39.62 2.31 21.02
N GLN A 740 39.68 3.01 22.16
CA GLN A 740 38.67 4.01 22.54
C GLN A 740 38.61 5.18 21.54
N ARG A 741 39.75 5.60 21.00
CA ARG A 741 39.80 6.63 19.96
C ARG A 741 39.22 6.15 18.63
N GLU A 742 39.47 4.89 18.26
CA GLU A 742 38.83 4.25 17.12
C GLU A 742 37.29 4.21 17.31
N ALA A 743 36.80 3.77 18.45
CA ALA A 743 35.40 3.80 18.82
C ALA A 743 34.78 5.19 18.64
N LEU A 744 35.45 6.22 19.18
CA LEU A 744 35.02 7.60 19.06
C LEU A 744 34.93 8.06 17.61
N ALA A 745 35.88 7.67 16.76
CA ALA A 745 35.88 8.01 15.34
C ALA A 745 34.69 7.34 14.61
N ILE A 746 34.40 6.07 14.92
CA ILE A 746 33.26 5.34 14.37
C ILE A 746 31.95 6.01 14.82
N PHE A 747 31.76 6.29 16.11
CA PHE A 747 30.56 6.98 16.60
C PHE A 747 30.35 8.36 15.94
N HIS A 748 31.43 9.09 15.72
CA HIS A 748 31.37 10.37 15.02
C HIS A 748 30.95 10.19 13.56
N SER A 749 31.43 9.18 12.85
CA SER A 749 31.07 8.89 11.47
C SER A 749 29.59 8.52 11.32
N LEU A 750 29.08 7.71 12.26
CA LEU A 750 27.68 7.29 12.32
C LEU A 750 26.72 8.39 12.78
N GLY A 751 27.23 9.35 13.54
CA GLY A 751 26.39 10.34 14.19
C GLY A 751 25.84 9.93 15.55
N ALA A 752 26.41 8.95 16.20
CA ALA A 752 26.05 8.44 17.52
C ALA A 752 26.50 9.39 18.63
N ARG A 753 25.79 10.52 18.80
CA ARG A 753 26.19 11.59 19.75
C ARG A 753 26.26 11.15 21.21
N PRO A 754 25.26 10.43 21.75
CA PRO A 754 25.29 9.98 23.15
C PRO A 754 26.48 9.05 23.41
N ALA A 755 26.67 8.02 22.60
CA ALA A 755 27.78 7.07 22.75
C ALA A 755 29.15 7.76 22.59
N ALA A 756 29.29 8.67 21.61
CA ALA A 756 30.50 9.48 21.43
C ALA A 756 30.80 10.37 22.67
N ALA A 757 29.78 10.97 23.25
CA ALA A 757 29.93 11.80 24.46
C ALA A 757 30.40 10.97 25.68
N LEU A 758 29.84 9.78 25.88
CA LEU A 758 30.24 8.82 26.91
C LEU A 758 31.70 8.38 26.71
N THR A 759 32.09 7.97 25.50
CA THR A 759 33.46 7.56 25.20
C THR A 759 34.45 8.70 25.39
N ALA A 760 34.10 9.89 24.91
CA ALA A 760 34.95 11.09 25.14
C ALA A 760 35.07 11.45 26.62
N SER A 761 34.04 11.23 27.45
CA SER A 761 34.09 11.44 28.89
C SER A 761 35.04 10.44 29.58
N ARG A 762 34.99 9.16 29.18
CA ARG A 762 35.92 8.12 29.69
C ARG A 762 37.38 8.44 29.34
N LEU A 763 37.66 8.83 28.10
CA LEU A 763 39.00 9.26 27.69
C LEU A 763 39.51 10.43 28.53
N ARG A 764 38.67 11.43 28.82
CA ARG A 764 39.03 12.56 29.68
C ARG A 764 39.33 12.12 31.10
N ALA A 765 38.49 11.24 31.69
CA ALA A 765 38.69 10.73 33.03
C ALA A 765 40.03 9.97 33.19
N ARG A 766 40.53 9.34 32.08
CA ARG A 766 41.85 8.67 32.02
C ARG A 766 43.02 9.62 31.72
N GLY A 767 42.74 10.93 31.53
CA GLY A 767 43.80 11.93 31.27
C GLY A 767 44.21 12.04 29.80
N ALA A 768 43.48 11.45 28.87
CA ALA A 768 43.76 11.54 27.44
C ALA A 768 43.75 13.01 26.96
N ARG A 769 44.73 13.38 26.13
CA ARG A 769 44.86 14.72 25.55
C ARG A 769 44.43 14.70 24.09
N ARG A 770 43.99 15.87 23.58
CA ARG A 770 43.58 16.03 22.13
C ARG A 770 42.49 15.07 21.67
N ILE A 771 41.44 14.90 22.47
CA ILE A 771 40.30 14.09 22.12
C ILE A 771 39.62 14.71 20.89
N PRO A 772 39.42 13.94 19.79
CA PRO A 772 38.73 14.41 18.60
C PRO A 772 37.31 14.91 18.90
N ARG A 773 36.98 16.10 18.35
CA ARG A 773 35.61 16.62 18.41
C ARG A 773 34.94 16.21 17.10
N GLY A 774 33.78 15.62 17.17
CA GLY A 774 33.02 15.27 15.99
C GLY A 774 32.66 16.48 15.14
N PRO A 775 32.26 16.26 13.88
CA PRO A 775 31.83 17.35 13.00
C PRO A 775 30.67 18.12 13.62
N ARG A 776 30.70 19.45 13.50
CA ARG A 776 29.62 20.32 13.94
C ARG A 776 28.34 20.05 13.16
N GLN A 777 27.17 20.27 13.78
CA GLN A 777 25.86 20.03 13.16
C GLN A 777 25.71 20.65 11.74
N PRO A 778 26.16 21.92 11.48
CA PRO A 778 26.14 22.48 10.13
C PRO A 778 27.01 21.73 9.12
N THR A 779 28.13 21.15 9.57
CA THR A 779 29.02 20.36 8.71
C THR A 779 28.43 19.02 8.30
N ARG A 780 27.57 18.43 9.14
CA ARG A 780 26.86 17.19 8.86
C ARG A 780 25.69 17.35 7.94
N ALA A 781 25.00 18.48 8.03
CA ALA A 781 23.88 18.81 7.15
C ALA A 781 24.33 19.08 5.71
N ASN A 782 25.65 19.29 5.51
CA ASN A 782 26.21 19.54 4.20
C ASN A 782 26.55 18.22 3.46
N PRO A 783 26.43 18.20 2.12
CA PRO A 783 26.81 17.05 1.31
C PRO A 783 28.25 16.58 1.61
N SER A 784 28.47 15.28 1.71
CA SER A 784 29.79 14.64 1.96
C SER A 784 30.52 15.19 3.20
N GLY A 785 29.80 15.69 4.20
CA GLY A 785 30.39 16.24 5.43
C GLY A 785 31.29 17.45 5.22
N LEU A 786 30.99 18.25 4.21
CA LEU A 786 31.69 19.51 3.95
C LEU A 786 31.36 20.55 5.03
N THR A 787 32.38 21.25 5.52
CA THR A 787 32.13 22.42 6.37
C THR A 787 31.39 23.49 5.58
N PRO A 788 30.67 24.43 6.22
CA PRO A 788 30.03 25.54 5.52
C PRO A 788 30.98 26.28 4.58
N ARG A 789 32.24 26.44 4.98
CA ARG A 789 33.25 27.12 4.17
C ARG A 789 33.76 26.29 3.00
N GLU A 790 33.85 24.96 3.17
CA GLU A 790 34.16 24.02 2.08
C GLU A 790 33.01 23.94 1.07
N LEU A 791 31.76 24.00 1.55
CA LEU A 791 30.57 24.04 0.69
C LEU A 791 30.54 25.33 -0.14
N GLU A 792 30.82 26.47 0.46
CA GLU A 792 30.95 27.74 -0.28
C GLU A 792 32.05 27.66 -1.36
N VAL A 793 33.21 27.08 -1.01
CA VAL A 793 34.29 26.84 -1.99
C VAL A 793 33.85 25.91 -3.10
N LEU A 794 33.12 24.82 -2.79
CA LEU A 794 32.59 23.88 -3.79
C LEU A 794 31.61 24.58 -4.74
N THR A 795 30.73 25.43 -4.23
CA THR A 795 29.78 26.22 -5.05
C THR A 795 30.54 27.14 -6.01
N LEU A 796 31.58 27.83 -5.52
CA LEU A 796 32.40 28.72 -6.36
C LEU A 796 33.28 27.95 -7.37
N LEU A 797 33.66 26.69 -7.04
CA LEU A 797 34.31 25.80 -8.01
C LEU A 797 33.34 25.40 -9.12
N ALA A 798 32.06 25.16 -8.79
CA ALA A 798 31.01 24.85 -9.78
C ALA A 798 30.74 26.06 -10.71
N GLU A 799 30.92 27.29 -10.24
CA GLU A 799 30.87 28.52 -11.04
C GLU A 799 32.11 28.67 -11.93
N GLY A 800 33.11 27.80 -11.82
CA GLY A 800 34.32 27.84 -12.65
C GLY A 800 35.42 28.79 -12.17
N LEU A 801 35.26 29.42 -11.00
CA LEU A 801 36.22 30.42 -10.47
C LEU A 801 37.57 29.80 -10.15
N ARG A 802 38.65 30.51 -10.41
CA ARG A 802 40.03 30.12 -10.05
C ARG A 802 40.30 30.38 -8.56
N ASN A 803 41.26 29.72 -7.95
CA ASN A 803 41.55 29.85 -6.52
C ASN A 803 41.84 31.28 -6.08
N ALA A 804 42.46 32.10 -6.96
CA ALA A 804 42.66 33.52 -6.70
C ALA A 804 41.33 34.33 -6.64
N GLU A 805 40.38 34.03 -7.52
CA GLU A 805 39.08 34.67 -7.59
C GLU A 805 38.22 34.24 -6.40
N ILE A 806 38.28 32.95 -6.04
CA ILE A 806 37.61 32.39 -4.83
C ILE A 806 38.19 33.09 -3.59
N ALA A 807 39.51 33.25 -3.52
CA ALA A 807 40.19 33.91 -2.42
C ALA A 807 39.71 35.36 -2.23
N GLN A 808 39.57 36.11 -3.33
CA GLN A 808 39.01 37.47 -3.31
C GLN A 808 37.56 37.51 -2.82
N ARG A 809 36.73 36.61 -3.36
CA ARG A 809 35.29 36.57 -3.03
C ARG A 809 35.04 36.14 -1.59
N LEU A 810 35.87 35.29 -1.04
CA LEU A 810 35.75 34.75 0.34
C LEU A 810 36.59 35.56 1.35
N VAL A 811 37.33 36.56 0.91
CA VAL A 811 38.22 37.44 1.72
C VAL A 811 39.23 36.58 2.52
N VAL A 812 39.91 35.65 1.84
CA VAL A 812 40.96 34.78 2.42
C VAL A 812 42.20 34.74 1.53
N SER A 813 43.30 34.12 2.00
CA SER A 813 44.48 33.97 1.16
C SER A 813 44.28 32.86 0.10
N PRO A 814 44.93 32.96 -1.10
CA PRO A 814 44.92 31.92 -2.09
C PRO A 814 45.40 30.58 -1.53
N LYS A 815 46.36 30.55 -0.64
CA LYS A 815 46.87 29.35 0.06
C LYS A 815 45.80 28.71 0.93
N THR A 816 44.92 29.51 1.54
CA THR A 816 43.80 29.01 2.33
C THR A 816 42.77 28.35 1.42
N VAL A 817 42.51 28.89 0.23
CA VAL A 817 41.61 28.29 -0.75
C VAL A 817 42.20 26.99 -1.28
N ASP A 818 43.53 26.87 -1.53
CA ASP A 818 44.20 25.64 -1.93
C ASP A 818 43.96 24.53 -0.89
N HIS A 819 44.01 24.90 0.40
CA HIS A 819 43.68 23.94 1.48
C HIS A 819 42.21 23.50 1.44
N TYR A 820 41.31 24.43 1.26
CA TYR A 820 39.88 24.10 1.15
C TYR A 820 39.58 23.22 -0.07
N VAL A 821 40.16 23.56 -1.23
CA VAL A 821 39.98 22.76 -2.45
C VAL A 821 40.50 21.34 -2.24
N SER A 822 41.71 21.21 -1.66
CA SER A 822 42.27 19.87 -1.36
C SER A 822 41.39 19.07 -0.40
N SER A 823 40.84 19.70 0.62
CA SER A 823 39.92 19.08 1.56
C SER A 823 38.60 18.68 0.89
N VAL A 824 38.05 19.53 0.03
CA VAL A 824 36.83 19.23 -0.74
C VAL A 824 37.07 18.04 -1.67
N LEU A 825 38.20 18.00 -2.40
CA LEU A 825 38.49 16.87 -3.29
C LEU A 825 38.63 15.54 -2.53
N ALA A 826 39.29 15.57 -1.37
CA ALA A 826 39.43 14.41 -0.51
C ALA A 826 38.09 13.91 0.06
N LYS A 827 37.23 14.83 0.53
CA LYS A 827 35.93 14.49 1.11
C LYS A 827 34.93 14.01 0.07
N LEU A 828 35.00 14.51 -1.17
CA LEU A 828 34.17 14.07 -2.29
C LEU A 828 34.70 12.80 -2.96
N GLY A 829 35.91 12.36 -2.64
CA GLY A 829 36.56 11.23 -3.28
C GLY A 829 36.87 11.46 -4.77
N VAL A 830 37.08 12.71 -5.21
CA VAL A 830 37.25 13.06 -6.62
C VAL A 830 38.67 13.51 -6.93
N PRO A 831 39.24 13.14 -8.12
CA PRO A 831 40.64 13.34 -8.41
C PRO A 831 41.02 14.81 -8.73
N ASN A 832 40.09 15.65 -9.11
CA ASN A 832 40.39 17.02 -9.55
C ASN A 832 39.16 17.95 -9.44
N ARG A 833 39.46 19.28 -9.58
CA ARG A 833 38.45 20.34 -9.45
C ARG A 833 37.32 20.26 -10.46
N GLN A 834 37.56 19.74 -11.68
CA GLN A 834 36.51 19.59 -12.68
C GLN A 834 35.53 18.47 -12.29
N ALA A 835 36.05 17.39 -11.69
CA ALA A 835 35.22 16.34 -11.14
C ALA A 835 34.40 16.82 -9.94
N ALA A 836 34.96 17.68 -9.07
CA ALA A 836 34.25 18.30 -7.98
C ALA A 836 33.14 19.25 -8.47
N ALA A 837 33.39 20.05 -9.50
CA ALA A 837 32.39 20.92 -10.11
C ALA A 837 31.21 20.14 -10.73
N ARG A 838 31.48 19.01 -11.41
CA ARG A 838 30.42 18.12 -11.91
C ARG A 838 29.63 17.47 -10.78
N HIS A 839 30.29 17.10 -9.69
CA HIS A 839 29.63 16.53 -8.52
C HIS A 839 28.68 17.55 -7.87
N ALA A 840 29.12 18.82 -7.78
CA ALA A 840 28.27 19.91 -7.28
C ALA A 840 27.04 20.16 -8.15
N ALA A 841 27.17 20.03 -9.47
CA ALA A 841 26.02 20.13 -10.38
C ALA A 841 25.00 19.01 -10.16
N GLY A 842 25.46 17.78 -9.86
CA GLY A 842 24.60 16.64 -9.48
C GLY A 842 23.87 16.83 -8.14
N LEU A 843 24.42 17.66 -7.24
CA LEU A 843 23.83 18.01 -5.95
C LEU A 843 22.87 19.23 -6.02
N GLY A 844 22.62 19.78 -7.21
CA GLY A 844 21.76 20.95 -7.38
C GLY A 844 22.35 22.27 -6.85
N LEU A 845 23.65 22.33 -6.57
CA LEU A 845 24.35 23.49 -6.06
C LEU A 845 24.72 24.49 -7.19
N GLN A 846 23.86 24.69 -8.18
CA GLN A 846 23.97 25.78 -9.15
C GLN A 846 23.01 26.90 -8.73
N HIS A 847 23.46 28.14 -8.81
CA HIS A 847 22.74 29.34 -8.34
C HIS A 847 21.26 29.33 -8.72
N GLY A 848 20.38 29.34 -7.68
CA GLY A 848 19.11 30.03 -7.79
C GLY A 848 19.36 31.53 -7.84
N GLU A 849 18.84 32.20 -8.86
CA GLU A 849 18.84 33.65 -9.01
C GLU A 849 18.40 34.31 -7.70
N SER A 850 19.23 35.19 -7.21
CA SER A 850 18.92 36.03 -6.06
C SER A 850 17.73 36.93 -6.39
N GLY A 851 16.54 36.53 -5.94
CA GLY A 851 15.40 37.41 -5.79
C GLY A 851 15.75 38.43 -4.67
N GLY A 852 16.10 39.67 -5.06
CA GLY A 852 16.24 40.78 -4.15
C GLY A 852 14.88 41.14 -3.54
N PRO A 853 14.88 41.79 -2.34
CA PRO A 853 13.66 42.22 -1.70
C PRO A 853 13.10 43.46 -2.38
N ASN A 854 11.84 43.43 -2.74
CA ASN A 854 10.93 44.58 -2.81
C ASN A 854 9.61 44.20 -2.13
#